data_1d72b7b0eb340aa05fc73e2875ec06e3
#
_entry.id   1d72b7b0eb340aa05fc73e2875ec06e3
#
_cell.length_a   1.000
_cell.length_b   1.000
_cell.length_c   1.000
_cell.angle_alpha   90.00
_cell.angle_beta   90.00
_cell.angle_gamma   90.00
#
_symmetry.space_group_name_H-M   'P 1'
#
loop_
_entity.id
_entity.type
_entity.pdbx_description
1 polymer ?
#
loop_
_entity_poly.entity_id
_entity_poly.type
_entity_poly.pdbx_seq_one_letter_code
_entity_poly.pdbx_strand_id
1 'polypeptide(L)'
;MKSIRRICRRWGGIAAVAVAAGVVIGCGGREAAGRRVVVLGFDGLDYELTRELIAQGRMPNFQRLSERGTFAPLGTSIPPQSPVAWSNFITGLDPGGHGIFDFIHRDPKTMIPYLSTTKTEAGGRTLTFDEWQIPLSGGSVELLRRGRPFWEVLEDRGVETTIIRMPANFPPSGTATRELSGMGTPDVLGTYGTFSFYTSEPYAFGGRTLAGGVVHPVDVVGGVVRGAIEGPDNPFLVKPEKVRAGFTAYLDDQRKYVKLVVGDEERLLRVGEWSDWVPVEFELIPTQGLRAQCRFFLKSLYPYFELYASPPNIDPLAPAMPISTPADYAADLARATGRFYSQGMPEDTKSLKTGVLTAGEFLEQARIAGDENRKQFKYVLDRFDDGLLFYYFGNVDQVSHMMWRPMDPQHPAYDPEHDVQHAQVVEELYAGLDAIVGDTLARLGEDDLLVVMSDHGFTSWRRSFHLNSWLRDNGYLALLNPQRKDDPGFFGNVDWASTRAYALGLNGLYVNLKGREVPGAVDPGDRDALLAEIRERLLQTQDPATGAPAITKVYRREEVYTAADHEDIAPDLIVGYAKGTRGSDESALGGLPPEVIVDNTDPWNGDHCMDHEAVPGILLTNRALRKPAPTLQTLAGAILAEYGIDAFPTPRKD
;
A
#
# COMPACT_ATOMS: atom_id res chain seq x y z
N MET A 1 -3.05 -8.48 -67.09
CA MET A 1 -3.60 -9.23 -68.23
C MET A 1 -4.59 -10.22 -67.69
N LYS A 2 -5.86 -9.97 -68.01
CA LYS A 2 -6.92 -10.85 -68.51
C LYS A 2 -7.19 -12.09 -67.63
N SER A 3 -8.33 -12.16 -66.94
CA SER A 3 -9.69 -12.43 -67.44
C SER A 3 -9.96 -13.95 -67.42
N ILE A 4 -11.03 -14.42 -66.78
CA ILE A 4 -12.40 -14.66 -67.24
C ILE A 4 -13.14 -15.48 -66.12
N ARG A 5 -14.13 -15.05 -65.48
CA ARG A 5 -15.60 -15.04 -65.67
C ARG A 5 -16.28 -16.36 -66.06
N ARG A 6 -17.27 -16.73 -65.16
CA ARG A 6 -18.57 -17.36 -65.42
C ARG A 6 -18.62 -18.85 -65.68
N ILE A 7 -19.52 -19.56 -64.97
CA ILE A 7 -20.84 -19.95 -65.49
C ILE A 7 -21.71 -20.61 -64.37
N CYS A 8 -22.95 -20.33 -64.47
CA CYS A 8 -24.13 -20.60 -63.65
C CYS A 8 -24.78 -22.00 -63.78
N ARG A 9 -25.62 -22.30 -62.81
CA ARG A 9 -26.93 -22.99 -62.88
C ARG A 9 -26.94 -24.51 -62.86
N ARG A 10 -27.69 -25.22 -62.04
CA ARG A 10 -29.13 -25.29 -61.80
C ARG A 10 -29.52 -26.60 -61.10
N TRP A 11 -30.61 -26.52 -60.27
CA TRP A 11 -31.55 -27.57 -59.90
C TRP A 11 -31.09 -28.55 -58.80
N GLY A 12 -31.88 -28.91 -57.81
CA GLY A 12 -33.30 -28.79 -57.52
C GLY A 12 -33.56 -29.22 -56.08
N GLY A 13 -34.67 -28.83 -55.54
CA GLY A 13 -35.08 -28.95 -54.16
C GLY A 13 -35.41 -30.37 -53.68
N ILE A 14 -35.52 -30.48 -52.36
CA ILE A 14 -36.47 -31.36 -51.64
C ILE A 14 -36.57 -30.91 -50.18
N ALA A 15 -37.79 -30.67 -49.80
CA ALA A 15 -38.46 -30.77 -48.48
C ALA A 15 -37.77 -30.35 -47.17
N ALA A 16 -38.35 -29.32 -46.57
CA ALA A 16 -38.24 -28.97 -45.15
C ALA A 16 -38.86 -30.03 -44.24
N VAL A 17 -38.10 -30.45 -43.23
CA VAL A 17 -38.64 -30.99 -41.99
C VAL A 17 -38.11 -30.09 -40.85
N ALA A 18 -38.98 -29.24 -40.33
CA ALA A 18 -38.74 -28.45 -39.13
C ALA A 18 -38.75 -29.36 -37.91
N VAL A 19 -37.59 -29.62 -37.32
CA VAL A 19 -37.48 -30.10 -35.93
C VAL A 19 -37.24 -28.85 -35.07
N ALA A 20 -38.29 -28.42 -34.38
CA ALA A 20 -38.19 -27.42 -33.31
C ALA A 20 -37.52 -28.10 -32.10
N ALA A 21 -36.21 -27.99 -32.02
CA ALA A 21 -35.48 -28.21 -30.78
C ALA A 21 -35.58 -26.91 -29.96
N GLY A 22 -36.46 -26.88 -28.99
CA GLY A 22 -36.54 -25.81 -28.00
C GLY A 22 -35.24 -25.74 -27.22
N VAL A 23 -34.41 -24.79 -27.59
CA VAL A 23 -33.31 -24.36 -26.71
C VAL A 23 -33.94 -23.53 -25.61
N VAL A 24 -34.09 -24.15 -24.43
CA VAL A 24 -34.30 -23.42 -23.17
C VAL A 24 -33.00 -22.70 -22.88
N ILE A 25 -32.87 -21.49 -23.43
CA ILE A 25 -31.85 -20.56 -22.98
C ILE A 25 -32.31 -20.10 -21.59
N GLY A 26 -31.62 -20.61 -20.56
CA GLY A 26 -31.84 -20.20 -19.19
C GLY A 26 -31.78 -18.69 -19.04
N CYS A 27 -32.87 -18.10 -18.56
CA CYS A 27 -32.99 -16.67 -18.21
C CYS A 27 -32.14 -16.30 -16.97
N GLY A 28 -30.88 -16.74 -16.88
CA GLY A 28 -29.97 -16.33 -15.82
C GLY A 28 -29.03 -15.20 -16.20
N GLY A 29 -28.98 -14.81 -17.49
CA GLY A 29 -28.00 -13.83 -17.99
C GLY A 29 -28.50 -12.40 -18.18
N ARG A 30 -29.78 -12.13 -17.96
CA ARG A 30 -30.38 -10.80 -18.21
C ARG A 30 -30.67 -9.96 -16.96
N GLU A 31 -30.59 -10.54 -15.75
CA GLU A 31 -30.77 -9.77 -14.51
C GLU A 31 -29.50 -9.08 -14.02
N ALA A 32 -28.32 -9.43 -14.53
CA ALA A 32 -27.04 -8.84 -14.13
C ALA A 32 -26.67 -7.60 -14.94
N ALA A 33 -27.17 -7.44 -16.15
CA ALA A 33 -26.91 -6.28 -16.99
C ALA A 33 -27.78 -5.07 -16.55
N GLY A 34 -27.14 -3.93 -16.35
CA GLY A 34 -27.82 -2.67 -15.94
C GLY A 34 -27.80 -2.40 -14.43
N ARG A 35 -27.07 -3.20 -13.62
CA ARG A 35 -26.89 -2.94 -12.18
C ARG A 35 -25.55 -2.31 -11.89
N ARG A 36 -25.55 -1.12 -11.33
CA ARG A 36 -24.35 -0.42 -10.90
C ARG A 36 -24.08 -0.66 -9.42
N VAL A 37 -22.84 -1.10 -9.11
CA VAL A 37 -22.32 -1.18 -7.75
C VAL A 37 -21.07 -0.31 -7.68
N VAL A 38 -21.05 0.68 -6.80
CA VAL A 38 -19.87 1.48 -6.51
C VAL A 38 -19.37 1.12 -5.13
N VAL A 39 -18.08 0.78 -5.02
CA VAL A 39 -17.39 0.49 -3.77
C VAL A 39 -16.31 1.55 -3.57
N LEU A 40 -16.45 2.35 -2.51
CA LEU A 40 -15.43 3.30 -2.08
C LEU A 40 -14.65 2.68 -0.93
N GLY A 41 -13.37 2.37 -1.20
CA GLY A 41 -12.43 1.89 -0.19
C GLY A 41 -11.67 3.08 0.41
N PHE A 42 -11.95 3.40 1.66
CA PHE A 42 -11.25 4.42 2.43
C PHE A 42 -10.32 3.73 3.42
N ASP A 43 -9.00 3.83 3.22
CA ASP A 43 -8.02 3.18 4.07
C ASP A 43 -7.97 3.85 5.46
N GLY A 44 -7.94 3.05 6.51
CA GLY A 44 -7.73 3.54 7.87
C GLY A 44 -8.89 4.38 8.47
N LEU A 45 -10.13 4.22 7.98
CA LEU A 45 -11.26 4.99 8.50
C LEU A 45 -11.81 4.35 9.79
N ASP A 46 -11.57 4.99 10.92
CA ASP A 46 -11.96 4.47 12.25
C ASP A 46 -13.48 4.54 12.48
N TYR A 47 -14.05 3.45 13.01
CA TYR A 47 -15.49 3.35 13.24
C TYR A 47 -15.97 4.29 14.33
N GLU A 48 -15.26 4.41 15.45
CA GLU A 48 -15.70 5.24 16.58
C GLU A 48 -15.62 6.73 16.24
N LEU A 49 -14.49 7.16 15.64
CA LEU A 49 -14.34 8.55 15.18
C LEU A 49 -15.38 8.91 14.11
N THR A 50 -15.64 8.01 13.16
CA THR A 50 -16.69 8.21 12.15
C THR A 50 -18.07 8.38 12.79
N ARG A 51 -18.40 7.51 13.75
CA ARG A 51 -19.67 7.58 14.51
C ARG A 51 -19.81 8.89 15.26
N GLU A 52 -18.74 9.34 15.89
CA GLU A 52 -18.70 10.61 16.62
C GLU A 52 -18.90 11.81 15.69
N LEU A 53 -18.21 11.85 14.54
CA LEU A 53 -18.36 12.94 13.57
C LEU A 53 -19.74 12.97 12.90
N ILE A 54 -20.37 11.81 12.69
CA ILE A 54 -21.77 11.72 12.26
C ILE A 54 -22.69 12.34 13.33
N ALA A 55 -22.51 11.96 14.61
CA ALA A 55 -23.32 12.49 15.72
C ALA A 55 -23.16 14.02 15.91
N GLN A 56 -21.98 14.55 15.59
CA GLN A 56 -21.70 15.99 15.59
C GLN A 56 -22.25 16.73 14.35
N GLY A 57 -22.82 16.01 13.37
CA GLY A 57 -23.33 16.59 12.11
C GLY A 57 -22.24 17.01 11.12
N ARG A 58 -20.99 16.57 11.32
CA ARG A 58 -19.85 16.90 10.45
C ARG A 58 -19.76 16.00 9.21
N MET A 59 -20.49 14.87 9.20
CA MET A 59 -20.55 13.92 8.08
C MET A 59 -22.01 13.68 7.65
N PRO A 60 -22.70 14.67 7.05
CA PRO A 60 -24.12 14.61 6.75
C PRO A 60 -24.48 13.59 5.66
N ASN A 61 -23.57 13.27 4.73
CA ASN A 61 -23.83 12.26 3.70
C ASN A 61 -23.69 10.84 4.27
N PHE A 62 -22.74 10.61 5.16
CA PHE A 62 -22.63 9.37 5.93
C PHE A 62 -23.87 9.17 6.82
N GLN A 63 -24.31 10.22 7.50
CA GLN A 63 -25.56 10.17 8.27
C GLN A 63 -26.74 9.75 7.40
N ARG A 64 -26.93 10.38 6.24
CA ARG A 64 -28.01 10.04 5.30
C ARG A 64 -27.97 8.59 4.84
N LEU A 65 -26.76 8.03 4.60
CA LEU A 65 -26.60 6.62 4.26
C LEU A 65 -26.95 5.72 5.44
N SER A 66 -26.47 6.03 6.64
CA SER A 66 -26.73 5.23 7.85
C SER A 66 -28.22 5.12 8.18
N GLU A 67 -29.01 6.15 7.87
CA GLU A 67 -30.46 6.18 8.08
C GLU A 67 -31.24 5.33 7.06
N ARG A 68 -30.66 5.05 5.89
CA ARG A 68 -31.33 4.32 4.79
C ARG A 68 -30.85 2.88 4.63
N GLY A 69 -29.60 2.63 4.98
CA GLY A 69 -28.94 1.36 4.75
C GLY A 69 -28.30 0.79 6.00
N THR A 70 -27.01 0.46 5.92
CA THR A 70 -26.24 -0.13 7.01
C THR A 70 -25.13 0.83 7.42
N PHE A 71 -24.89 1.00 8.71
CA PHE A 71 -23.65 1.52 9.27
C PHE A 71 -23.23 0.59 10.42
N ALA A 72 -22.12 -0.09 10.25
CA ALA A 72 -21.64 -1.10 11.20
C ALA A 72 -20.10 -1.16 11.22
N PRO A 73 -19.51 -1.64 12.32
CA PRO A 73 -18.09 -2.02 12.30
C PRO A 73 -17.90 -3.18 11.32
N LEU A 74 -16.81 -3.12 10.53
CA LEU A 74 -16.39 -4.17 9.62
C LEU A 74 -15.18 -4.88 10.21
N GLY A 75 -15.29 -6.20 10.44
CA GLY A 75 -14.20 -7.01 10.96
C GLY A 75 -13.03 -7.03 9.97
N THR A 76 -11.88 -6.61 10.45
CA THR A 76 -10.62 -6.56 9.70
C THR A 76 -9.87 -7.89 9.69
N SER A 77 -8.67 -7.92 9.13
CA SER A 77 -7.78 -9.09 9.10
C SER A 77 -7.05 -9.33 10.42
N ILE A 78 -6.44 -10.49 10.55
CA ILE A 78 -5.52 -10.83 11.64
C ILE A 78 -4.16 -11.16 11.00
N PRO A 79 -3.16 -10.25 11.15
CA PRO A 79 -3.19 -8.93 11.78
C PRO A 79 -3.93 -7.87 10.95
N PRO A 80 -4.33 -6.72 11.55
CA PRO A 80 -5.06 -5.64 10.89
C PRO A 80 -4.09 -4.72 10.13
N GLN A 81 -3.49 -5.23 9.07
CA GLN A 81 -2.54 -4.53 8.22
C GLN A 81 -3.09 -4.41 6.80
N SER A 82 -2.97 -3.24 6.17
CA SER A 82 -3.59 -2.96 4.86
C SER A 82 -3.30 -4.03 3.80
N PRO A 83 -2.06 -4.54 3.56
CA PRO A 83 -1.85 -5.57 2.54
C PRO A 83 -2.56 -6.89 2.86
N VAL A 84 -2.72 -7.22 4.15
CA VAL A 84 -3.44 -8.41 4.62
C VAL A 84 -4.95 -8.20 4.50
N ALA A 85 -5.44 -7.08 4.97
CA ALA A 85 -6.86 -6.72 5.00
C ALA A 85 -7.44 -6.59 3.60
N TRP A 86 -6.76 -5.87 2.70
CA TRP A 86 -7.18 -5.78 1.31
C TRP A 86 -7.11 -7.12 0.58
N SER A 87 -6.10 -7.97 0.89
CA SER A 87 -6.05 -9.33 0.34
C SER A 87 -7.23 -10.20 0.78
N ASN A 88 -7.66 -10.08 2.06
CA ASN A 88 -8.89 -10.71 2.55
C ASN A 88 -10.11 -10.27 1.74
N PHE A 89 -10.26 -8.96 1.51
CA PHE A 89 -11.37 -8.40 0.72
C PHE A 89 -11.33 -8.86 -0.74
N ILE A 90 -10.16 -8.79 -1.38
CA ILE A 90 -10.00 -9.15 -2.80
C ILE A 90 -10.39 -10.60 -3.06
N THR A 91 -9.97 -11.51 -2.19
CA THR A 91 -10.05 -12.95 -2.44
C THR A 91 -11.16 -13.66 -1.69
N GLY A 92 -11.72 -13.02 -0.65
CA GLY A 92 -12.61 -13.68 0.30
C GLY A 92 -11.92 -14.75 1.16
N LEU A 93 -10.58 -14.82 1.13
CA LEU A 93 -9.76 -15.76 1.90
C LEU A 93 -9.14 -15.07 3.11
N ASP A 94 -8.67 -15.87 4.07
CA ASP A 94 -7.78 -15.43 5.14
C ASP A 94 -6.30 -15.51 4.70
N PRO A 95 -5.35 -15.03 5.51
CA PRO A 95 -3.92 -15.07 5.21
C PRO A 95 -3.38 -16.46 4.85
N GLY A 96 -3.91 -17.52 5.47
CA GLY A 96 -3.52 -18.91 5.15
C GLY A 96 -3.85 -19.29 3.70
N GLY A 97 -4.89 -18.70 3.13
CA GLY A 97 -5.32 -18.96 1.75
C GLY A 97 -4.70 -18.03 0.72
N HIS A 98 -4.52 -16.74 1.03
CA HIS A 98 -3.95 -15.79 0.05
C HIS A 98 -2.44 -15.55 0.23
N GLY A 99 -1.83 -16.03 1.30
CA GLY A 99 -0.38 -16.03 1.49
C GLY A 99 0.23 -14.69 1.91
N ILE A 100 -0.54 -13.66 2.28
CA ILE A 100 -0.05 -12.37 2.76
C ILE A 100 -0.31 -12.29 4.27
N PHE A 101 0.76 -12.24 5.08
CA PHE A 101 0.66 -12.28 6.55
C PHE A 101 1.09 -10.98 7.23
N ASP A 102 1.83 -10.11 6.52
CA ASP A 102 2.40 -8.84 6.99
C ASP A 102 2.85 -8.02 5.79
N PHE A 103 3.34 -6.80 5.95
CA PHE A 103 4.04 -6.04 4.90
C PHE A 103 5.30 -6.73 4.41
N ILE A 104 5.97 -7.46 5.33
CA ILE A 104 7.21 -8.18 5.05
C ILE A 104 7.09 -9.64 5.48
N HIS A 105 7.71 -10.51 4.71
CA HIS A 105 7.91 -11.91 5.06
C HIS A 105 9.40 -12.21 5.21
N ARG A 106 9.74 -13.39 5.71
CA ARG A 106 11.09 -13.93 5.66
C ARG A 106 11.16 -15.11 4.71
N ASP A 107 12.31 -15.29 4.10
CA ASP A 107 12.67 -16.57 3.51
C ASP A 107 13.19 -17.50 4.63
N PRO A 108 12.55 -18.62 4.95
CA PRO A 108 12.98 -19.49 6.03
C PRO A 108 14.34 -20.15 5.79
N LYS A 109 14.84 -20.14 4.55
CA LYS A 109 16.16 -20.70 4.21
C LYS A 109 17.30 -19.73 4.40
N THR A 110 17.07 -18.45 4.14
CA THR A 110 18.09 -17.40 4.21
C THR A 110 17.92 -16.48 5.41
N MET A 111 16.74 -16.48 6.03
CA MET A 111 16.28 -15.55 7.09
C MET A 111 16.23 -14.10 6.61
N ILE A 112 16.34 -13.84 5.30
CA ILE A 112 16.28 -12.50 4.72
C ILE A 112 14.83 -12.07 4.60
N PRO A 113 14.46 -10.86 5.09
CA PRO A 113 13.14 -10.30 4.89
C PRO A 113 12.94 -9.86 3.44
N TYR A 114 11.70 -9.99 2.94
CA TYR A 114 11.28 -9.52 1.63
C TYR A 114 9.87 -8.96 1.69
N LEU A 115 9.50 -8.14 0.69
CA LEU A 115 8.16 -7.55 0.60
C LEU A 115 7.11 -8.62 0.28
N SER A 116 6.03 -8.64 1.06
CA SER A 116 5.04 -9.73 0.99
C SER A 116 4.17 -9.73 -0.26
N THR A 117 3.95 -8.56 -0.88
CA THR A 117 2.97 -8.40 -1.97
C THR A 117 3.55 -8.61 -3.36
N THR A 118 4.84 -8.33 -3.54
CA THR A 118 5.49 -8.35 -4.86
C THR A 118 6.91 -8.88 -4.80
N LYS A 119 7.30 -9.59 -5.85
CA LYS A 119 8.67 -10.03 -6.08
C LYS A 119 9.15 -9.55 -7.43
N THR A 120 10.32 -8.92 -7.44
CA THR A 120 11.00 -8.50 -8.68
C THR A 120 12.12 -9.48 -8.98
N GLU A 121 12.18 -9.99 -10.20
CA GLU A 121 13.28 -10.84 -10.66
C GLU A 121 13.98 -10.17 -11.82
N ALA A 122 15.30 -10.07 -11.74
CA ALA A 122 16.10 -9.61 -12.86
C ALA A 122 16.03 -10.60 -14.03
N GLY A 123 16.13 -10.11 -15.27
CA GLY A 123 16.13 -10.95 -16.46
C GLY A 123 17.25 -12.01 -16.42
N GLY A 124 16.87 -13.28 -16.65
CA GLY A 124 17.76 -14.42 -16.40
C GLY A 124 18.83 -14.70 -17.47
N ARG A 125 18.81 -14.02 -18.62
CA ARG A 125 19.77 -14.22 -19.72
C ARG A 125 20.35 -12.91 -20.18
N THR A 126 21.67 -12.79 -20.15
CA THR A 126 22.40 -11.63 -20.65
C THR A 126 23.49 -12.07 -21.62
N LEU A 127 23.77 -11.29 -22.64
CA LEU A 127 24.99 -11.37 -23.44
C LEU A 127 25.96 -10.32 -22.91
N THR A 128 27.12 -10.75 -22.47
CA THR A 128 28.14 -9.88 -21.86
C THR A 128 29.26 -9.61 -22.86
N PHE A 129 29.62 -8.34 -22.99
CA PHE A 129 30.72 -7.86 -23.82
C PHE A 129 31.48 -6.80 -23.03
N ASP A 130 32.64 -7.18 -22.52
CA ASP A 130 33.50 -6.29 -21.74
C ASP A 130 32.76 -5.71 -20.52
N GLU A 131 32.55 -4.41 -20.44
CA GLU A 131 31.80 -3.73 -19.40
C GLU A 131 30.27 -3.67 -19.66
N TRP A 132 29.83 -4.08 -20.86
CA TRP A 132 28.45 -4.03 -21.29
C TRP A 132 27.76 -5.38 -21.23
N GLN A 133 26.46 -5.37 -20.97
CA GLN A 133 25.60 -6.54 -21.10
C GLN A 133 24.32 -6.18 -21.81
N ILE A 134 23.82 -7.10 -22.62
CA ILE A 134 22.52 -6.98 -23.28
C ILE A 134 21.57 -7.95 -22.60
N PRO A 135 20.57 -7.47 -21.85
CA PRO A 135 19.50 -8.33 -21.33
C PRO A 135 18.73 -8.95 -22.49
N LEU A 136 18.71 -10.29 -22.57
CA LEU A 136 17.92 -11.02 -23.59
C LEU A 136 16.49 -11.29 -23.14
N SER A 137 16.21 -11.14 -21.85
CA SER A 137 14.88 -11.17 -21.26
C SER A 137 14.72 -9.97 -20.33
N GLY A 138 13.56 -9.33 -20.36
CA GLY A 138 13.21 -8.31 -19.36
C GLY A 138 13.15 -8.92 -17.96
N GLY A 139 13.29 -8.08 -16.94
CA GLY A 139 12.92 -8.45 -15.57
C GLY A 139 11.41 -8.74 -15.50
N SER A 140 11.01 -9.53 -14.51
CA SER A 140 9.59 -9.78 -14.20
C SER A 140 9.24 -9.21 -12.83
N VAL A 141 7.99 -8.79 -12.70
CA VAL A 141 7.39 -8.44 -11.42
C VAL A 141 6.22 -9.39 -11.20
N GLU A 142 6.24 -10.11 -10.10
CA GLU A 142 5.22 -11.09 -9.74
C GLU A 142 4.39 -10.56 -8.56
N LEU A 143 3.05 -10.63 -8.69
CA LEU A 143 2.13 -10.44 -7.58
C LEU A 143 2.13 -11.71 -6.72
N LEU A 144 2.51 -11.58 -5.45
CA LEU A 144 2.63 -12.74 -4.54
C LEU A 144 1.31 -13.13 -3.88
N ARG A 145 0.32 -12.25 -3.83
CA ARG A 145 -1.02 -12.57 -3.34
C ARG A 145 -1.62 -13.70 -4.17
N ARG A 146 -2.02 -14.77 -3.52
CA ARG A 146 -2.71 -15.93 -4.12
C ARG A 146 -4.22 -15.76 -3.97
N GLY A 147 -4.97 -16.64 -4.61
CA GLY A 147 -6.42 -16.59 -4.64
C GLY A 147 -6.96 -15.73 -5.79
N ARG A 148 -8.17 -16.05 -6.18
CA ARG A 148 -8.86 -15.40 -7.29
C ARG A 148 -9.50 -14.10 -6.83
N PRO A 149 -9.29 -12.96 -7.52
CA PRO A 149 -9.98 -11.72 -7.17
C PRO A 149 -11.50 -11.83 -7.45
N PHE A 150 -12.33 -11.22 -6.59
CA PHE A 150 -13.79 -11.31 -6.76
C PHE A 150 -14.29 -10.66 -8.07
N TRP A 151 -13.62 -9.64 -8.57
CA TRP A 151 -13.97 -9.01 -9.85
C TRP A 151 -13.73 -9.91 -11.07
N GLU A 152 -12.76 -10.82 -11.03
CA GLU A 152 -12.57 -11.81 -12.08
C GLU A 152 -13.78 -12.75 -12.17
N VAL A 153 -14.42 -13.06 -11.04
CA VAL A 153 -15.65 -13.86 -11.00
C VAL A 153 -16.80 -13.11 -11.66
N LEU A 154 -16.85 -11.78 -11.53
CA LEU A 154 -17.82 -10.90 -12.21
C LEU A 154 -17.57 -10.87 -13.73
N GLU A 155 -16.32 -10.66 -14.14
CA GLU A 155 -15.92 -10.65 -15.56
C GLU A 155 -16.26 -11.96 -16.28
N ASP A 156 -16.05 -13.12 -15.63
CA ASP A 156 -16.46 -14.43 -16.16
C ASP A 156 -17.98 -14.54 -16.38
N ARG A 157 -18.77 -13.67 -15.76
CA ARG A 157 -20.24 -13.60 -15.92
C ARG A 157 -20.66 -12.46 -16.83
N GLY A 158 -19.70 -11.77 -17.47
CA GLY A 158 -19.94 -10.66 -18.38
C GLY A 158 -20.31 -9.35 -17.69
N VAL A 159 -19.97 -9.19 -16.41
CA VAL A 159 -20.11 -7.94 -15.67
C VAL A 159 -18.80 -7.17 -15.78
N GLU A 160 -18.82 -6.01 -16.44
CA GLU A 160 -17.63 -5.15 -16.56
C GLU A 160 -17.19 -4.63 -15.19
N THR A 161 -15.87 -4.64 -14.96
CA THR A 161 -15.30 -4.14 -13.71
C THR A 161 -14.22 -3.09 -13.94
N THR A 162 -14.26 -2.04 -13.11
CA THR A 162 -13.27 -0.95 -13.09
C THR A 162 -12.68 -0.88 -11.68
N ILE A 163 -11.41 -1.25 -11.57
CA ILE A 163 -10.71 -1.42 -10.29
C ILE A 163 -9.58 -0.41 -10.20
N ILE A 164 -9.79 0.65 -9.43
CA ILE A 164 -8.86 1.78 -9.38
C ILE A 164 -8.11 1.81 -8.06
N ARG A 165 -6.78 1.75 -8.14
CA ARG A 165 -5.82 1.84 -7.03
C ARG A 165 -6.01 0.77 -5.95
N MET A 166 -6.55 -0.41 -6.31
CA MET A 166 -6.68 -1.52 -5.37
C MET A 166 -5.33 -1.84 -4.71
N PRO A 167 -5.24 -1.82 -3.37
CA PRO A 167 -4.03 -2.25 -2.66
C PRO A 167 -3.70 -3.72 -2.88
N ALA A 168 -2.44 -4.11 -2.66
CA ALA A 168 -1.96 -5.47 -2.89
C ALA A 168 -2.32 -6.05 -4.28
N ASN A 169 -2.38 -5.17 -5.31
CA ASN A 169 -2.67 -5.51 -6.70
C ASN A 169 -1.67 -4.84 -7.67
N PHE A 170 -0.37 -4.99 -7.36
CA PHE A 170 0.71 -4.61 -8.26
C PHE A 170 1.64 -5.83 -8.50
N PRO A 171 1.97 -6.17 -9.77
CA PRO A 171 1.34 -5.61 -10.97
C PRO A 171 -0.17 -5.88 -11.00
N PRO A 172 -0.96 -5.15 -11.83
CA PRO A 172 -2.40 -5.38 -11.91
C PRO A 172 -2.70 -6.84 -12.29
N SER A 173 -3.78 -7.40 -11.76
CA SER A 173 -4.14 -8.81 -12.00
C SER A 173 -4.38 -9.12 -13.48
N GLY A 174 -4.73 -8.11 -14.27
CA GLY A 174 -5.05 -8.27 -15.69
C GLY A 174 -6.41 -8.92 -15.94
N THR A 175 -7.26 -9.03 -14.89
CA THR A 175 -8.52 -9.77 -14.93
C THR A 175 -9.76 -8.89 -14.87
N ALA A 176 -9.63 -7.58 -14.68
CA ALA A 176 -10.71 -6.61 -14.81
C ALA A 176 -10.71 -5.92 -16.18
N THR A 177 -11.85 -5.39 -16.60
CA THR A 177 -11.97 -4.57 -17.81
C THR A 177 -11.04 -3.36 -17.76
N ARG A 178 -10.92 -2.70 -16.59
CA ARG A 178 -9.99 -1.60 -16.34
C ARG A 178 -9.38 -1.72 -14.95
N GLU A 179 -8.06 -1.61 -14.87
CA GLU A 179 -7.33 -1.59 -13.60
C GLU A 179 -6.28 -0.47 -13.59
N LEU A 180 -6.12 0.17 -12.45
CA LEU A 180 -4.96 0.97 -12.10
C LEU A 180 -4.42 0.45 -10.77
N SER A 181 -3.13 0.08 -10.71
CA SER A 181 -2.49 -0.39 -9.48
C SER A 181 -2.45 0.68 -8.40
N GLY A 182 -2.56 0.25 -7.14
CA GLY A 182 -2.52 1.09 -5.94
C GLY A 182 -1.32 0.80 -5.04
N MET A 183 -1.56 0.70 -3.73
CA MET A 183 -0.53 0.36 -2.74
C MET A 183 0.20 -0.92 -3.12
N GLY A 184 1.53 -0.86 -3.10
CA GLY A 184 2.43 -1.87 -3.63
C GLY A 184 3.12 -1.45 -4.93
N THR A 185 2.61 -0.42 -5.65
CA THR A 185 3.29 0.14 -6.82
C THR A 185 4.52 0.93 -6.38
N PRO A 186 5.73 0.55 -6.83
CA PRO A 186 6.97 1.23 -6.46
C PRO A 186 7.19 2.52 -7.29
N ASP A 187 8.23 3.26 -6.93
CA ASP A 187 8.87 4.24 -7.81
C ASP A 187 9.74 3.54 -8.88
N VAL A 188 10.38 4.30 -9.77
CA VAL A 188 11.26 3.71 -10.81
C VAL A 188 12.55 3.11 -10.24
N LEU A 189 12.89 3.41 -8.99
CA LEU A 189 14.03 2.80 -8.27
C LEU A 189 13.67 1.41 -7.73
N GLY A 190 12.41 1.00 -7.81
CA GLY A 190 11.91 -0.22 -7.19
C GLY A 190 11.69 -0.09 -5.68
N THR A 191 11.62 1.14 -5.15
CA THR A 191 11.39 1.41 -3.73
C THR A 191 9.95 1.90 -3.47
N TYR A 192 9.53 1.88 -2.21
CA TYR A 192 8.27 2.52 -1.78
C TYR A 192 8.49 4.00 -1.42
N GLY A 193 9.13 4.72 -2.35
CA GLY A 193 9.43 6.13 -2.25
C GLY A 193 10.77 6.41 -1.56
N THR A 194 11.75 6.83 -2.35
CA THR A 194 13.01 7.38 -1.86
C THR A 194 13.13 8.80 -2.40
N PHE A 195 12.92 9.79 -1.53
CA PHE A 195 13.04 11.20 -1.91
C PHE A 195 14.51 11.62 -2.05
N SER A 196 14.74 12.73 -2.77
CA SER A 196 16.05 13.39 -2.83
C SER A 196 15.96 14.81 -2.24
N PHE A 197 16.95 15.15 -1.43
CA PHE A 197 17.05 16.48 -0.84
C PHE A 197 18.40 17.11 -1.17
N TYR A 198 18.38 18.22 -1.91
CA TYR A 198 19.57 18.95 -2.34
C TYR A 198 19.77 20.16 -1.45
N THR A 199 20.91 20.22 -0.77
CA THR A 199 21.19 21.32 0.17
C THR A 199 22.65 21.77 0.12
N SER A 200 22.86 23.07 0.32
CA SER A 200 24.20 23.62 0.53
C SER A 200 24.69 23.52 1.99
N GLU A 201 23.85 22.95 2.90
CA GLU A 201 24.19 22.65 4.31
C GLU A 201 23.88 21.18 4.64
N PRO A 202 24.66 20.22 4.11
CA PRO A 202 24.35 18.79 4.25
C PRO A 202 24.53 18.24 5.68
N TYR A 203 25.29 18.93 6.52
CA TYR A 203 25.59 18.45 7.87
C TYR A 203 24.42 18.59 8.84
N ALA A 204 23.47 19.50 8.56
CA ALA A 204 22.27 19.67 9.37
C ALA A 204 21.40 18.38 9.44
N PHE A 205 21.56 17.47 8.50
CA PHE A 205 20.79 16.21 8.40
C PHE A 205 21.60 14.95 8.76
N GLY A 206 22.69 15.09 9.51
CA GLY A 206 23.46 13.95 10.08
C GLY A 206 24.19 13.06 9.08
N GLY A 207 24.23 13.43 7.80
CA GLY A 207 24.92 12.65 6.77
C GLY A 207 24.17 12.61 5.43
N ARG A 208 24.62 11.75 4.51
CA ARG A 208 24.08 11.66 3.14
C ARG A 208 22.85 10.78 2.99
N THR A 209 22.63 9.83 3.91
CA THR A 209 21.52 8.88 3.81
C THR A 209 20.60 9.05 5.01
N LEU A 210 19.34 9.34 4.74
CA LEU A 210 18.24 9.38 5.71
C LEU A 210 17.37 8.13 5.54
N ALA A 211 16.63 7.77 6.58
CA ALA A 211 15.65 6.71 6.47
C ALA A 211 14.59 7.08 5.42
N GLY A 212 14.66 6.46 4.23
CA GLY A 212 13.74 6.69 3.12
C GLY A 212 14.06 7.88 2.20
N GLY A 213 15.26 8.48 2.31
CA GLY A 213 15.70 9.56 1.44
C GLY A 213 17.21 9.71 1.32
N VAL A 214 17.67 10.52 0.38
CA VAL A 214 19.08 10.80 0.16
C VAL A 214 19.33 12.31 0.19
N VAL A 215 20.30 12.73 1.00
CA VAL A 215 20.77 14.12 1.03
C VAL A 215 21.94 14.28 0.06
N HIS A 216 21.78 15.20 -0.89
CA HIS A 216 22.76 15.52 -1.92
C HIS A 216 23.40 16.88 -1.60
N PRO A 217 24.70 16.92 -1.26
CA PRO A 217 25.43 18.19 -1.13
C PRO A 217 25.49 18.91 -2.48
N VAL A 218 25.19 20.21 -2.49
CA VAL A 218 25.30 21.05 -3.69
C VAL A 218 25.96 22.39 -3.34
N ASP A 219 26.66 22.97 -4.31
CA ASP A 219 27.28 24.28 -4.18
C ASP A 219 26.50 25.34 -4.95
N VAL A 220 26.38 26.52 -4.37
CA VAL A 220 25.85 27.73 -5.04
C VAL A 220 27.01 28.53 -5.61
N VAL A 221 27.23 28.43 -6.92
CA VAL A 221 28.33 29.14 -7.59
C VAL A 221 27.77 30.17 -8.57
N GLY A 222 27.99 31.43 -8.32
CA GLY A 222 27.52 32.53 -9.19
C GLY A 222 25.99 32.56 -9.36
N GLY A 223 25.24 32.18 -8.32
CA GLY A 223 23.77 32.09 -8.40
C GLY A 223 23.24 30.85 -9.15
N VAL A 224 24.07 29.85 -9.39
CA VAL A 224 23.71 28.62 -10.09
C VAL A 224 24.02 27.43 -9.20
N VAL A 225 23.06 26.52 -9.12
CA VAL A 225 23.21 25.19 -8.52
C VAL A 225 23.08 24.14 -9.61
N ARG A 226 23.94 23.13 -9.57
CA ARG A 226 23.87 21.92 -10.42
C ARG A 226 23.74 20.70 -9.57
N GLY A 227 22.80 19.84 -9.93
CA GLY A 227 22.54 18.55 -9.27
C GLY A 227 22.12 17.50 -10.26
N ALA A 228 21.83 16.31 -9.75
CA ALA A 228 21.31 15.23 -10.58
C ALA A 228 20.30 14.40 -9.78
N ILE A 229 19.20 14.03 -10.43
CA ILE A 229 18.21 13.07 -9.94
C ILE A 229 18.79 11.68 -10.16
N GLU A 230 18.84 10.85 -9.12
CA GLU A 230 19.29 9.47 -9.25
C GLU A 230 18.18 8.57 -9.78
N GLY A 231 18.51 7.76 -10.78
CA GLY A 231 17.66 6.73 -11.35
C GLY A 231 18.06 5.32 -10.86
N PRO A 232 17.47 4.27 -11.43
CA PRO A 232 17.81 2.88 -11.14
C PRO A 232 19.22 2.52 -11.64
N ASP A 233 19.66 1.33 -11.30
CA ASP A 233 20.88 0.76 -11.87
C ASP A 233 20.71 0.53 -13.38
N ASN A 234 21.75 0.83 -14.16
CA ASN A 234 21.74 0.64 -15.60
C ASN A 234 21.80 -0.86 -15.94
N PRO A 235 20.73 -1.46 -16.50
CA PRO A 235 20.69 -2.88 -16.80
C PRO A 235 21.61 -3.30 -17.94
N PHE A 236 22.20 -2.34 -18.66
CA PHE A 236 23.16 -2.60 -19.76
C PHE A 236 24.61 -2.63 -19.29
N LEU A 237 24.89 -2.42 -18.00
CA LEU A 237 26.24 -2.50 -17.44
C LEU A 237 26.40 -3.78 -16.62
N VAL A 238 27.54 -4.48 -16.81
CA VAL A 238 27.89 -5.68 -16.01
C VAL A 238 28.08 -5.32 -14.55
N LYS A 239 28.73 -4.20 -14.28
CA LYS A 239 28.83 -3.62 -12.95
C LYS A 239 27.70 -2.60 -12.79
N PRO A 240 26.76 -2.82 -11.86
CA PRO A 240 25.64 -1.90 -11.66
C PRO A 240 26.12 -0.48 -11.33
N GLU A 241 25.67 0.50 -12.11
CA GLU A 241 25.87 1.93 -11.85
C GLU A 241 24.52 2.64 -12.02
N LYS A 242 24.21 3.54 -11.08
CA LYS A 242 22.95 4.32 -11.15
C LYS A 242 23.01 5.30 -12.31
N VAL A 243 21.93 5.31 -13.11
CA VAL A 243 21.73 6.38 -14.10
C VAL A 243 21.35 7.67 -13.42
N ARG A 244 21.62 8.80 -14.07
CA ARG A 244 21.36 10.13 -13.50
C ARG A 244 20.81 11.07 -14.55
N ALA A 245 19.82 11.89 -14.15
CA ALA A 245 19.32 13.00 -14.94
C ALA A 245 19.74 14.32 -14.30
N GLY A 246 20.55 15.12 -15.01
CA GLY A 246 21.05 16.38 -14.50
C GLY A 246 19.98 17.45 -14.41
N PHE A 247 20.09 18.35 -13.43
CA PHE A 247 19.32 19.59 -13.39
C PHE A 247 20.21 20.80 -13.10
N THR A 248 19.73 21.98 -13.49
CA THR A 248 20.33 23.26 -13.16
C THR A 248 19.29 24.18 -12.56
N ALA A 249 19.60 24.78 -11.42
CA ALA A 249 18.77 25.77 -10.75
C ALA A 249 19.46 27.14 -10.80
N TYR A 250 18.80 28.12 -11.41
CA TYR A 250 19.26 29.50 -11.50
C TYR A 250 18.51 30.34 -10.47
N LEU A 251 19.24 30.90 -9.50
CA LEU A 251 18.70 31.69 -8.41
C LEU A 251 18.53 33.14 -8.87
N ASP A 252 17.41 33.78 -8.53
CA ASP A 252 17.26 35.22 -8.72
C ASP A 252 18.09 36.04 -7.71
N ASP A 253 18.42 37.25 -8.06
CA ASP A 253 19.26 38.15 -7.22
C ASP A 253 18.61 38.47 -5.85
N GLN A 254 17.27 38.43 -5.78
CA GLN A 254 16.53 38.69 -4.54
C GLN A 254 16.33 37.44 -3.68
N ARG A 255 16.81 36.29 -4.13
CA ARG A 255 16.69 35.02 -3.43
C ARG A 255 15.23 34.62 -3.11
N LYS A 256 14.30 34.86 -4.05
CA LYS A 256 12.89 34.53 -3.91
C LYS A 256 12.41 33.42 -4.87
N TYR A 257 13.09 33.31 -6.02
CA TYR A 257 12.73 32.41 -7.11
C TYR A 257 13.93 31.62 -7.59
N VAL A 258 13.60 30.47 -8.15
CA VAL A 258 14.54 29.62 -8.89
C VAL A 258 13.93 29.29 -10.25
N LYS A 259 14.71 29.44 -11.32
CA LYS A 259 14.44 28.79 -12.60
C LYS A 259 15.11 27.42 -12.57
N LEU A 260 14.32 26.36 -12.41
CA LEU A 260 14.75 24.98 -12.45
C LEU A 260 14.67 24.47 -13.89
N VAL A 261 15.75 23.87 -14.38
CA VAL A 261 15.87 23.25 -15.71
C VAL A 261 16.24 21.77 -15.53
N VAL A 262 15.41 20.89 -16.08
CA VAL A 262 15.61 19.43 -16.05
C VAL A 262 15.42 18.92 -17.50
N GLY A 263 16.51 18.54 -18.16
CA GLY A 263 16.46 18.24 -19.60
C GLY A 263 15.93 19.45 -20.37
N ASP A 264 14.84 19.28 -21.14
CA ASP A 264 14.16 20.34 -21.89
C ASP A 264 13.07 21.07 -21.10
N GLU A 265 12.80 20.64 -19.86
CA GLU A 265 11.75 21.20 -19.01
C GLU A 265 12.24 22.37 -18.16
N GLU A 266 11.50 23.47 -18.18
CA GLU A 266 11.78 24.66 -17.38
C GLU A 266 10.62 24.93 -16.41
N ARG A 267 10.94 25.19 -15.13
CA ARG A 267 9.97 25.60 -14.11
C ARG A 267 10.49 26.80 -13.34
N LEU A 268 9.61 27.77 -13.11
CA LEU A 268 9.88 28.86 -12.18
C LEU A 268 9.22 28.54 -10.85
N LEU A 269 10.00 28.45 -9.79
CA LEU A 269 9.52 28.11 -8.45
C LEU A 269 9.81 29.26 -7.49
N ARG A 270 8.85 29.61 -6.68
CA ARG A 270 9.01 30.48 -5.53
C ARG A 270 9.38 29.69 -4.29
N VAL A 271 10.09 30.29 -3.33
CA VAL A 271 10.31 29.66 -2.02
C VAL A 271 8.97 29.32 -1.36
N GLY A 272 8.83 28.09 -0.89
CA GLY A 272 7.61 27.52 -0.34
C GLY A 272 6.62 27.01 -1.39
N GLU A 273 7.04 26.77 -2.63
CA GLU A 273 6.16 26.33 -3.73
C GLU A 273 6.52 24.94 -4.25
N TRP A 274 5.49 24.10 -4.45
CA TRP A 274 5.59 22.83 -5.15
C TRP A 274 5.47 23.03 -6.67
N SER A 275 6.33 22.36 -7.43
CA SER A 275 6.18 22.32 -8.90
C SER A 275 4.96 21.49 -9.31
N ASP A 276 4.50 21.69 -10.53
CA ASP A 276 3.81 20.65 -11.28
C ASP A 276 4.76 19.48 -11.57
N TRP A 277 4.23 18.39 -12.11
CA TRP A 277 5.02 17.26 -12.55
C TRP A 277 6.06 17.67 -13.61
N VAL A 278 7.30 17.33 -13.35
CA VAL A 278 8.44 17.51 -14.26
C VAL A 278 8.82 16.13 -14.80
N PRO A 279 8.67 15.89 -16.11
CA PRO A 279 9.21 14.70 -16.75
C PRO A 279 10.73 14.62 -16.57
N VAL A 280 11.21 13.41 -16.29
CA VAL A 280 12.63 13.10 -16.11
C VAL A 280 12.97 11.94 -17.02
N GLU A 281 14.01 12.08 -17.82
CA GLU A 281 14.50 11.01 -18.70
C GLU A 281 15.91 10.60 -18.25
N PHE A 282 16.06 9.29 -17.96
CA PHE A 282 17.33 8.67 -17.64
C PHE A 282 17.86 7.96 -18.88
N GLU A 283 19.00 8.40 -19.38
CA GLU A 283 19.67 7.74 -20.51
C GLU A 283 20.30 6.43 -20.01
N LEU A 284 19.89 5.29 -20.57
CA LEU A 284 20.45 3.96 -20.31
C LEU A 284 21.58 3.65 -21.30
N ILE A 285 21.30 3.84 -22.57
CA ILE A 285 22.23 3.80 -23.72
C ILE A 285 21.78 4.88 -24.70
N PRO A 286 22.61 5.33 -25.66
CA PRO A 286 22.27 6.42 -26.59
C PRO A 286 20.97 6.27 -27.37
N THR A 287 20.40 5.07 -27.44
CA THR A 287 19.19 4.76 -28.18
C THR A 287 18.00 4.40 -27.29
N GLN A 288 18.18 4.33 -25.99
CA GLN A 288 17.15 3.89 -25.05
C GLN A 288 17.25 4.65 -23.72
N GLY A 289 16.13 5.23 -23.33
CA GLY A 289 15.95 5.92 -22.05
C GLY A 289 14.84 5.29 -21.21
N LEU A 290 14.84 5.63 -19.93
CA LEU A 290 13.77 5.32 -18.98
C LEU A 290 13.08 6.62 -18.58
N ARG A 291 11.74 6.67 -18.70
CA ARG A 291 10.96 7.84 -18.31
C ARG A 291 10.40 7.73 -16.91
N ALA A 292 10.56 8.82 -16.19
CA ALA A 292 10.00 9.05 -14.87
C ALA A 292 9.39 10.46 -14.78
N GLN A 293 8.84 10.80 -13.64
CA GLN A 293 8.38 12.15 -13.33
C GLN A 293 8.62 12.46 -11.84
N CYS A 294 9.00 13.70 -11.55
CA CYS A 294 9.20 14.19 -10.18
C CYS A 294 8.40 15.48 -9.94
N ARG A 295 8.06 15.73 -8.69
CA ARG A 295 7.68 17.05 -8.18
C ARG A 295 8.83 17.62 -7.38
N PHE A 296 9.02 18.92 -7.46
CA PHE A 296 10.03 19.63 -6.70
C PHE A 296 9.37 20.61 -5.75
N PHE A 297 9.98 20.78 -4.56
CA PHE A 297 9.57 21.77 -3.60
C PHE A 297 10.78 22.67 -3.27
N LEU A 298 10.67 23.95 -3.56
CA LEU A 298 11.73 24.91 -3.22
C LEU A 298 11.56 25.37 -1.78
N LYS A 299 12.31 24.73 -0.87
CA LYS A 299 12.19 24.99 0.57
C LYS A 299 12.87 26.29 0.99
N SER A 300 14.09 26.55 0.52
CA SER A 300 14.88 27.71 0.92
C SER A 300 15.90 28.15 -0.13
N LEU A 301 16.25 29.42 -0.14
CA LEU A 301 17.35 29.99 -0.91
C LEU A 301 18.35 30.77 -0.02
N TYR A 302 18.00 31.00 1.26
CA TYR A 302 18.83 31.69 2.23
C TYR A 302 18.47 31.23 3.66
N PRO A 303 19.45 30.98 4.56
CA PRO A 303 20.90 31.12 4.31
C PRO A 303 21.46 30.01 3.40
N TYR A 304 20.76 28.90 3.30
CA TYR A 304 21.16 27.75 2.50
C TYR A 304 20.18 27.50 1.35
N PHE A 305 20.69 27.00 0.25
CA PHE A 305 19.86 26.46 -0.81
C PHE A 305 19.30 25.09 -0.37
N GLU A 306 17.99 24.93 -0.47
CA GLU A 306 17.28 23.70 -0.13
C GLU A 306 16.19 23.41 -1.15
N LEU A 307 16.34 22.29 -1.84
CA LEU A 307 15.39 21.79 -2.85
C LEU A 307 15.08 20.33 -2.56
N TYR A 308 13.81 20.05 -2.31
CA TYR A 308 13.30 18.69 -2.23
C TYR A 308 12.86 18.23 -3.62
N ALA A 309 13.10 16.96 -3.95
CA ALA A 309 12.53 16.26 -5.09
C ALA A 309 11.82 14.99 -4.63
N SER A 310 10.58 14.81 -5.08
CA SER A 310 9.82 13.58 -4.81
C SER A 310 10.55 12.35 -5.34
N PRO A 311 10.24 11.15 -4.84
CA PRO A 311 10.65 9.92 -5.51
C PRO A 311 10.36 9.99 -7.00
N PRO A 312 11.24 9.45 -7.87
CA PRO A 312 11.00 9.45 -9.31
C PRO A 312 9.89 8.45 -9.65
N ASN A 313 8.67 8.95 -9.77
CA ASN A 313 7.48 8.17 -10.06
C ASN A 313 7.52 7.60 -11.50
N ILE A 314 6.89 6.46 -11.72
CA ILE A 314 6.68 5.90 -13.07
C ILE A 314 5.87 6.92 -13.88
N ASP A 315 6.35 7.32 -15.08
CA ASP A 315 5.60 8.21 -15.97
C ASP A 315 4.35 7.49 -16.49
N PRO A 316 3.12 7.92 -16.11
CA PRO A 316 1.90 7.25 -16.56
C PRO A 316 1.66 7.35 -18.05
N LEU A 317 2.30 8.32 -18.75
CA LEU A 317 2.22 8.45 -20.21
C LEU A 317 3.14 7.46 -20.97
N ALA A 318 4.15 6.91 -20.28
CA ALA A 318 5.08 5.91 -20.83
C ALA A 318 5.58 5.00 -19.69
N PRO A 319 4.72 4.15 -19.13
CA PRO A 319 5.05 3.37 -17.94
C PRO A 319 6.20 2.39 -18.18
N ALA A 320 7.23 2.44 -17.33
CA ALA A 320 8.35 1.51 -17.37
C ALA A 320 8.01 0.13 -16.78
N MET A 321 6.94 0.04 -16.02
CA MET A 321 6.39 -1.18 -15.41
C MET A 321 4.88 -1.24 -15.65
N PRO A 322 4.27 -2.43 -15.65
CA PRO A 322 2.81 -2.56 -15.83
C PRO A 322 2.08 -2.01 -14.61
N ILE A 323 1.44 -0.85 -14.76
CA ILE A 323 0.65 -0.21 -13.71
C ILE A 323 -0.85 -0.18 -14.01
N SER A 324 -1.27 -0.62 -15.19
CA SER A 324 -2.69 -0.62 -15.57
C SER A 324 -3.06 -1.76 -16.51
N THR A 325 -4.35 -2.07 -16.54
CA THR A 325 -5.02 -2.94 -17.52
C THR A 325 -6.22 -2.16 -18.09
N PRO A 326 -6.36 -1.99 -19.43
CA PRO A 326 -5.32 -2.23 -20.46
C PRO A 326 -4.03 -1.45 -20.21
N ALA A 327 -2.94 -1.82 -20.87
CA ALA A 327 -1.62 -1.22 -20.66
C ALA A 327 -1.57 0.31 -20.90
N ASP A 328 -2.43 0.83 -21.76
CA ASP A 328 -2.57 2.25 -22.11
C ASP A 328 -3.54 3.01 -21.20
N TYR A 329 -4.27 2.33 -20.31
CA TYR A 329 -5.28 2.98 -19.45
C TYR A 329 -4.69 4.04 -18.50
N ALA A 330 -3.49 3.81 -17.95
CA ALA A 330 -2.80 4.82 -17.15
C ALA A 330 -2.50 6.09 -17.95
N ALA A 331 -2.11 5.94 -19.22
CA ALA A 331 -1.87 7.07 -20.13
C ALA A 331 -3.16 7.81 -20.49
N ASP A 332 -4.26 7.10 -20.68
CA ASP A 332 -5.57 7.70 -20.94
C ASP A 332 -6.06 8.51 -19.74
N LEU A 333 -5.91 7.98 -18.52
CA LEU A 333 -6.20 8.72 -17.30
C LEU A 333 -5.33 9.98 -17.19
N ALA A 334 -4.02 9.86 -17.45
CA ALA A 334 -3.10 10.99 -17.38
C ALA A 334 -3.40 12.09 -18.43
N ARG A 335 -3.81 11.70 -19.63
CA ARG A 335 -4.24 12.67 -20.68
C ARG A 335 -5.52 13.41 -20.28
N ALA A 336 -6.44 12.71 -19.60
CA ALA A 336 -7.72 13.26 -19.22
C ALA A 336 -7.68 14.10 -17.93
N THR A 337 -6.87 13.69 -16.95
CA THR A 337 -6.87 14.28 -15.60
C THR A 337 -5.59 15.04 -15.25
N GLY A 338 -4.58 14.97 -16.11
CA GLY A 338 -3.21 15.41 -15.83
C GLY A 338 -2.36 14.28 -15.28
N ARG A 339 -1.03 14.48 -15.24
CA ARG A 339 -0.10 13.57 -14.57
C ARG A 339 -0.48 13.40 -13.10
N PHE A 340 -0.15 12.25 -12.53
CA PHE A 340 -0.54 11.89 -11.18
C PHE A 340 0.53 11.03 -10.49
N TYR A 341 0.47 10.92 -9.18
CA TYR A 341 1.28 9.97 -8.42
C TYR A 341 0.95 8.53 -8.84
N SER A 342 1.89 7.86 -9.47
CA SER A 342 1.81 6.44 -9.83
C SER A 342 2.30 5.54 -8.70
N GLN A 343 3.11 6.05 -7.78
CA GLN A 343 3.52 5.38 -6.56
C GLN A 343 2.31 5.08 -5.69
N GLY A 344 2.28 3.88 -5.10
CA GLY A 344 1.09 3.38 -4.40
C GLY A 344 0.79 4.05 -3.07
N MET A 345 1.80 4.63 -2.41
CA MET A 345 1.69 5.46 -1.21
C MET A 345 2.40 6.79 -1.50
N PRO A 346 1.67 7.78 -2.01
CA PRO A 346 2.26 9.02 -2.50
C PRO A 346 2.60 10.03 -1.39
N GLU A 347 1.97 9.94 -0.23
CA GLU A 347 2.22 10.82 0.91
C GLU A 347 3.61 10.55 1.48
N ASP A 348 4.48 11.57 1.49
CA ASP A 348 5.87 11.37 1.89
C ASP A 348 6.06 11.48 3.41
N THR A 349 5.57 10.46 4.10
CA THR A 349 5.73 10.31 5.57
C THR A 349 7.20 10.24 5.99
N LYS A 350 8.08 9.73 5.10
CA LYS A 350 9.52 9.58 5.38
C LYS A 350 10.23 10.93 5.44
N SER A 351 9.87 11.86 4.56
CA SER A 351 10.44 13.23 4.58
C SER A 351 10.01 14.01 5.82
N LEU A 352 8.77 13.82 6.30
CA LEU A 352 8.33 14.37 7.59
C LEU A 352 9.04 13.69 8.76
N LYS A 353 9.13 12.36 8.77
CA LYS A 353 9.81 11.59 9.83
C LYS A 353 11.27 12.00 9.99
N THR A 354 11.95 12.35 8.92
CA THR A 354 13.37 12.77 8.92
C THR A 354 13.57 14.28 9.09
N GLY A 355 12.49 15.07 9.20
CA GLY A 355 12.55 16.51 9.38
C GLY A 355 12.91 17.31 8.12
N VAL A 356 12.96 16.65 6.95
CA VAL A 356 13.17 17.33 5.66
C VAL A 356 11.97 18.19 5.30
N LEU A 357 10.75 17.67 5.47
CA LEU A 357 9.52 18.47 5.41
C LEU A 357 9.00 18.75 6.82
N THR A 358 8.47 19.94 7.02
CA THR A 358 7.65 20.28 8.19
C THR A 358 6.26 19.65 8.08
N ALA A 359 5.48 19.63 9.16
CA ALA A 359 4.11 19.14 9.15
C ALA A 359 3.24 19.88 8.11
N GLY A 360 3.36 21.21 8.00
CA GLY A 360 2.62 22.01 7.01
C GLY A 360 3.01 21.68 5.57
N GLU A 361 4.29 21.51 5.28
CA GLU A 361 4.80 21.14 3.94
C GLU A 361 4.37 19.72 3.54
N PHE A 362 4.37 18.79 4.49
CA PHE A 362 3.85 17.43 4.30
C PHE A 362 2.34 17.43 4.01
N LEU A 363 1.57 18.18 4.80
CA LEU A 363 0.11 18.27 4.59
C LEU A 363 -0.23 18.90 3.24
N GLU A 364 0.56 19.87 2.77
CA GLU A 364 0.38 20.40 1.42
C GLU A 364 0.68 19.37 0.34
N GLN A 365 1.75 18.58 0.48
CA GLN A 365 2.07 17.48 -0.42
C GLN A 365 0.96 16.42 -0.43
N ALA A 366 0.48 16.00 0.74
CA ALA A 366 -0.62 15.05 0.88
C ALA A 366 -1.93 15.59 0.27
N ARG A 367 -2.20 16.90 0.40
CA ARG A 367 -3.35 17.54 -0.26
C ARG A 367 -3.22 17.49 -1.78
N ILE A 368 -2.03 17.74 -2.34
CA ILE A 368 -1.79 17.64 -3.79
C ILE A 368 -2.09 16.21 -4.27
N ALA A 369 -1.59 15.19 -3.57
CA ALA A 369 -1.87 13.78 -3.90
C ALA A 369 -3.38 13.46 -3.82
N GLY A 370 -4.06 13.92 -2.78
CA GLY A 370 -5.49 13.76 -2.59
C GLY A 370 -6.33 14.46 -3.66
N ASP A 371 -5.94 15.67 -4.10
CA ASP A 371 -6.63 16.41 -5.15
C ASP A 371 -6.50 15.73 -6.53
N GLU A 372 -5.31 15.18 -6.85
CA GLU A 372 -5.12 14.35 -8.05
C GLU A 372 -6.02 13.11 -8.02
N ASN A 373 -6.09 12.42 -6.87
CA ASN A 373 -6.91 11.24 -6.69
C ASN A 373 -8.41 11.56 -6.85
N ARG A 374 -8.91 12.65 -6.23
CA ARG A 374 -10.30 13.12 -6.39
C ARG A 374 -10.63 13.46 -7.84
N LYS A 375 -9.71 14.12 -8.55
CA LYS A 375 -9.89 14.46 -9.97
C LYS A 375 -10.01 13.22 -10.85
N GLN A 376 -9.19 12.19 -10.60
CA GLN A 376 -9.30 10.88 -11.26
C GLN A 376 -10.63 10.19 -10.93
N PHE A 377 -10.99 10.16 -9.65
CA PHE A 377 -12.26 9.57 -9.20
C PHE A 377 -13.44 10.17 -9.94
N LYS A 378 -13.52 11.52 -9.96
CA LYS A 378 -14.58 12.21 -10.68
C LYS A 378 -14.62 11.82 -12.16
N TYR A 379 -13.48 11.76 -12.83
CA TYR A 379 -13.40 11.37 -14.24
C TYR A 379 -13.89 9.95 -14.48
N VAL A 380 -13.52 9.00 -13.62
CA VAL A 380 -13.94 7.59 -13.71
C VAL A 380 -15.43 7.45 -13.40
N LEU A 381 -15.91 8.08 -12.32
CA LEU A 381 -17.31 8.03 -11.90
C LEU A 381 -18.25 8.63 -12.95
N ASP A 382 -17.85 9.75 -13.59
CA ASP A 382 -18.65 10.41 -14.65
C ASP A 382 -18.82 9.52 -15.91
N ARG A 383 -18.03 8.44 -16.06
CA ARG A 383 -18.03 7.49 -17.19
C ARG A 383 -18.44 6.07 -16.80
N PHE A 384 -18.81 5.89 -15.56
CA PHE A 384 -19.25 4.60 -15.05
C PHE A 384 -20.76 4.42 -15.27
N ASP A 385 -21.13 3.59 -16.23
CA ASP A 385 -22.49 3.40 -16.68
C ASP A 385 -23.12 2.06 -16.25
N ASP A 386 -22.29 1.00 -16.03
CA ASP A 386 -22.77 -0.34 -15.68
C ASP A 386 -21.67 -1.15 -14.94
N GLY A 387 -22.07 -2.23 -14.27
CA GLY A 387 -21.16 -3.17 -13.62
C GLY A 387 -20.63 -2.70 -12.28
N LEU A 388 -19.35 -3.03 -11.99
CA LEU A 388 -18.69 -2.72 -10.71
C LEU A 388 -17.63 -1.64 -10.88
N LEU A 389 -17.70 -0.60 -10.04
CA LEU A 389 -16.60 0.34 -9.82
C LEU A 389 -16.08 0.17 -8.39
N PHE A 390 -14.81 -0.18 -8.25
CA PHE A 390 -14.06 -0.03 -6.99
C PHE A 390 -13.09 1.15 -7.13
N TYR A 391 -13.08 2.02 -6.13
CA TYR A 391 -12.14 3.15 -6.07
C TYR A 391 -11.54 3.30 -4.67
N TYR A 392 -10.20 3.40 -4.60
CA TYR A 392 -9.46 3.47 -3.34
C TYR A 392 -8.95 4.88 -3.03
N PHE A 393 -9.00 5.24 -1.74
CA PHE A 393 -8.46 6.47 -1.18
C PHE A 393 -7.59 6.13 0.04
N GLY A 394 -6.28 6.27 -0.08
CA GLY A 394 -5.31 5.97 0.98
C GLY A 394 -4.86 7.18 1.80
N ASN A 395 -5.27 8.38 1.43
CA ASN A 395 -4.77 9.62 2.01
C ASN A 395 -5.09 9.73 3.52
N VAL A 396 -6.24 9.22 3.98
CA VAL A 396 -6.63 9.29 5.39
C VAL A 396 -5.69 8.44 6.24
N ASP A 397 -5.39 7.21 5.83
CA ASP A 397 -4.47 6.33 6.53
C ASP A 397 -3.09 6.99 6.71
N GLN A 398 -2.47 7.39 5.58
CA GLN A 398 -1.12 7.93 5.57
C GLN A 398 -0.99 9.23 6.38
N VAL A 399 -1.99 10.11 6.32
CA VAL A 399 -1.99 11.33 7.13
C VAL A 399 -2.30 11.02 8.59
N SER A 400 -3.18 10.06 8.89
CA SER A 400 -3.50 9.66 10.27
C SER A 400 -2.28 9.09 11.00
N HIS A 401 -1.41 8.34 10.32
CA HIS A 401 -0.16 7.88 10.91
C HIS A 401 0.71 9.03 11.44
N MET A 402 0.70 10.17 10.75
CA MET A 402 1.57 11.31 11.07
C MET A 402 0.87 12.37 11.94
N MET A 403 -0.48 12.45 11.89
CA MET A 403 -1.26 13.56 12.44
C MET A 403 -2.29 13.13 13.50
N TRP A 404 -2.17 11.92 14.07
CA TRP A 404 -3.08 11.47 15.13
C TRP A 404 -2.76 12.11 16.48
N ARG A 405 -1.48 12.27 16.83
CA ARG A 405 -0.99 12.88 18.08
C ARG A 405 -1.61 14.24 18.38
N PRO A 406 -1.78 15.15 17.41
CA PRO A 406 -2.41 16.45 17.66
C PRO A 406 -3.82 16.38 18.26
N MET A 407 -4.55 15.27 18.06
CA MET A 407 -5.87 15.03 18.66
C MET A 407 -5.79 14.36 20.03
N ASP A 408 -4.61 13.88 20.45
CA ASP A 408 -4.42 13.05 21.63
C ASP A 408 -3.48 13.70 22.66
N PRO A 409 -4.00 14.56 23.57
CA PRO A 409 -3.17 15.17 24.61
C PRO A 409 -2.53 14.19 25.61
N GLN A 410 -2.91 12.90 25.57
CA GLN A 410 -2.29 11.84 26.38
C GLN A 410 -1.12 11.15 25.66
N HIS A 411 -0.86 11.48 24.42
CA HIS A 411 0.29 10.93 23.71
C HIS A 411 1.59 11.40 24.35
N PRO A 412 2.58 10.53 24.62
CA PRO A 412 3.81 10.89 25.34
C PRO A 412 4.64 11.98 24.65
N ALA A 413 4.54 12.11 23.33
CA ALA A 413 5.21 13.15 22.57
C ALA A 413 4.30 14.33 22.19
N TYR A 414 3.12 14.48 22.85
CA TYR A 414 2.23 15.61 22.57
C TYR A 414 2.89 16.94 23.01
N ASP A 415 2.92 17.89 22.09
CA ASP A 415 3.43 19.24 22.32
C ASP A 415 2.33 20.28 22.06
N PRO A 416 1.75 20.89 23.13
CA PRO A 416 0.65 21.84 22.97
C PRO A 416 1.02 23.10 22.18
N GLU A 417 2.31 23.49 22.10
CA GLU A 417 2.75 24.65 21.32
C GLU A 417 2.75 24.38 19.82
N HIS A 418 3.00 23.12 19.42
CA HIS A 418 3.13 22.72 18.02
C HIS A 418 1.92 21.91 17.51
N ASP A 419 1.32 21.06 18.36
CA ASP A 419 0.29 20.14 17.91
C ASP A 419 -1.11 20.80 17.80
N VAL A 420 -1.44 21.79 18.64
CA VAL A 420 -2.78 22.39 18.69
C VAL A 420 -3.25 22.93 17.33
N GLN A 421 -2.34 23.45 16.51
CA GLN A 421 -2.67 23.96 15.18
C GLN A 421 -3.07 22.87 14.17
N HIS A 422 -2.77 21.62 14.45
CA HIS A 422 -3.05 20.45 13.61
C HIS A 422 -4.13 19.52 14.21
N ALA A 423 -4.74 19.90 15.33
CA ALA A 423 -5.68 19.05 16.07
C ALA A 423 -6.93 18.66 15.26
N GLN A 424 -7.29 19.38 14.21
CA GLN A 424 -8.47 19.10 13.39
C GLN A 424 -8.15 18.43 12.05
N VAL A 425 -6.88 18.21 11.71
CA VAL A 425 -6.45 17.73 10.38
C VAL A 425 -7.11 16.40 10.02
N VAL A 426 -7.10 15.42 10.91
CA VAL A 426 -7.71 14.11 10.65
C VAL A 426 -9.22 14.23 10.48
N GLU A 427 -9.90 14.98 11.35
CA GLU A 427 -11.36 15.19 11.27
C GLU A 427 -11.76 15.94 9.99
N GLU A 428 -10.93 16.88 9.51
CA GLU A 428 -11.17 17.59 8.23
C GLU A 428 -11.02 16.64 7.03
N LEU A 429 -10.10 15.66 7.09
CA LEU A 429 -9.99 14.63 6.08
C LEU A 429 -11.26 13.76 6.03
N TYR A 430 -11.79 13.34 7.17
CA TYR A 430 -13.05 12.60 7.26
C TYR A 430 -14.22 13.38 6.66
N ALA A 431 -14.32 14.67 6.97
CA ALA A 431 -15.32 15.56 6.35
C ALA A 431 -15.13 15.67 4.82
N GLY A 432 -13.88 15.63 4.34
CA GLY A 432 -13.56 15.58 2.92
C GLY A 432 -14.04 14.30 2.23
N LEU A 433 -14.01 13.14 2.92
CA LEU A 433 -14.56 11.87 2.43
C LEU A 433 -16.08 11.90 2.38
N ASP A 434 -16.72 12.56 3.33
CA ASP A 434 -18.19 12.77 3.30
C ASP A 434 -18.65 13.47 2.02
N ALA A 435 -17.88 14.46 1.54
CA ALA A 435 -18.17 15.13 0.27
C ALA A 435 -18.06 14.17 -0.94
N ILE A 436 -17.07 13.27 -0.95
CA ILE A 436 -16.90 12.24 -1.99
C ILE A 436 -18.13 11.31 -2.03
N VAL A 437 -18.62 10.90 -0.86
CA VAL A 437 -19.85 10.10 -0.74
C VAL A 437 -21.05 10.87 -1.27
N GLY A 438 -21.19 12.16 -0.94
CA GLY A 438 -22.25 13.03 -1.47
C GLY A 438 -22.22 13.14 -3.00
N ASP A 439 -21.05 13.36 -3.58
CA ASP A 439 -20.84 13.41 -5.03
C ASP A 439 -21.20 12.08 -5.72
N THR A 440 -20.90 10.96 -5.08
CA THR A 440 -21.23 9.63 -5.59
C THR A 440 -22.72 9.39 -5.56
N LEU A 441 -23.40 9.68 -4.44
CA LEU A 441 -24.85 9.54 -4.30
C LEU A 441 -25.62 10.36 -5.32
N ALA A 442 -25.11 11.54 -5.69
CA ALA A 442 -25.75 12.39 -6.69
C ALA A 442 -25.77 11.80 -8.11
N ARG A 443 -24.96 10.76 -8.38
CA ARG A 443 -24.85 10.07 -9.67
C ARG A 443 -25.51 8.70 -9.71
N LEU A 444 -25.88 8.16 -8.56
CA LEU A 444 -26.51 6.85 -8.44
C LEU A 444 -28.02 6.97 -8.46
N GLY A 445 -28.67 5.99 -9.11
CA GLY A 445 -30.11 5.80 -9.08
C GLY A 445 -30.59 5.06 -7.83
N GLU A 446 -31.89 4.90 -7.69
CA GLU A 446 -32.50 4.22 -6.53
C GLU A 446 -32.13 2.74 -6.41
N ASP A 447 -31.93 2.06 -7.55
CA ASP A 447 -31.59 0.63 -7.61
C ASP A 447 -30.09 0.37 -7.48
N ASP A 448 -29.26 1.40 -7.62
CA ASP A 448 -27.81 1.27 -7.53
C ASP A 448 -27.36 1.03 -6.09
N LEU A 449 -26.23 0.34 -5.94
CA LEU A 449 -25.63 0.10 -4.63
C LEU A 449 -24.37 0.96 -4.45
N LEU A 450 -24.33 1.70 -3.36
CA LEU A 450 -23.10 2.30 -2.84
C LEU A 450 -22.66 1.53 -1.59
N VAL A 451 -21.42 1.06 -1.62
CA VAL A 451 -20.70 0.49 -0.48
C VAL A 451 -19.53 1.41 -0.16
N VAL A 452 -19.49 1.93 1.05
CA VAL A 452 -18.33 2.61 1.63
C VAL A 452 -17.75 1.68 2.67
N MET A 453 -16.46 1.37 2.56
CA MET A 453 -15.80 0.44 3.46
C MET A 453 -14.39 0.90 3.81
N SER A 454 -13.91 0.49 4.99
CA SER A 454 -12.51 0.60 5.38
C SER A 454 -11.98 -0.77 5.73
N ASP A 455 -10.74 -0.99 5.41
CA ASP A 455 -10.03 -2.25 5.67
C ASP A 455 -9.70 -2.43 7.16
N HIS A 456 -9.45 -1.37 7.90
CA HIS A 456 -9.28 -1.31 9.34
C HIS A 456 -9.66 0.07 9.89
N GLY A 457 -9.74 0.19 11.21
CA GLY A 457 -9.85 1.44 11.93
C GLY A 457 -8.48 2.02 12.26
N PHE A 458 -8.45 2.94 13.24
CA PHE A 458 -7.25 3.67 13.61
C PHE A 458 -7.23 4.06 15.09
N THR A 459 -6.04 4.24 15.68
CA THR A 459 -5.93 4.78 17.04
C THR A 459 -4.54 5.37 17.31
N SER A 460 -4.39 6.06 18.43
CA SER A 460 -3.10 6.58 18.88
C SER A 460 -2.10 5.45 19.14
N TRP A 461 -0.87 5.61 18.68
CA TRP A 461 0.24 4.73 19.03
C TRP A 461 1.12 5.40 20.08
N ARG A 462 0.85 5.13 21.34
CA ARG A 462 1.52 5.75 22.50
C ARG A 462 2.70 4.95 23.02
N ARG A 463 2.67 3.59 22.87
CA ARG A 463 3.66 2.68 23.46
C ARG A 463 4.21 1.73 22.40
N SER A 464 5.54 1.66 22.30
CA SER A 464 6.27 0.76 21.40
C SER A 464 6.68 -0.51 22.16
N PHE A 465 6.30 -1.67 21.60
CA PHE A 465 6.65 -2.98 22.15
C PHE A 465 7.77 -3.63 21.31
N HIS A 466 8.92 -3.88 21.90
CA HIS A 466 10.05 -4.51 21.24
C HIS A 466 9.99 -6.04 21.43
N LEU A 467 9.29 -6.74 20.55
CA LEU A 467 9.00 -8.17 20.70
C LEU A 467 10.27 -9.03 20.71
N ASN A 468 11.28 -8.71 19.91
CA ASN A 468 12.57 -9.41 19.93
C ASN A 468 13.33 -9.19 21.27
N SER A 469 13.25 -7.99 21.84
CA SER A 469 13.84 -7.71 23.16
C SER A 469 13.11 -8.46 24.27
N TRP A 470 11.79 -8.58 24.18
CA TRP A 470 11.00 -9.41 25.09
C TRP A 470 11.40 -10.89 24.98
N LEU A 471 11.59 -11.42 23.77
CA LEU A 471 12.05 -12.79 23.53
C LEU A 471 13.45 -13.03 24.10
N ARG A 472 14.36 -12.06 23.94
CA ARG A 472 15.71 -12.09 24.52
C ARG A 472 15.64 -12.16 26.05
N ASP A 473 14.89 -11.26 26.68
CA ASP A 473 14.84 -11.14 28.15
C ASP A 473 14.13 -12.33 28.82
N ASN A 474 13.27 -13.03 28.08
CA ASN A 474 12.62 -14.26 28.51
C ASN A 474 13.37 -15.54 28.09
N GLY A 475 14.55 -15.42 27.48
CA GLY A 475 15.42 -16.56 27.14
C GLY A 475 14.98 -17.39 25.95
N TYR A 476 14.15 -16.83 25.06
CA TYR A 476 13.76 -17.47 23.80
C TYR A 476 14.67 -17.10 22.65
N LEU A 477 15.30 -15.92 22.69
CA LEU A 477 16.26 -15.42 21.71
C LEU A 477 17.63 -15.25 22.39
N ALA A 478 18.65 -15.87 21.80
CA ALA A 478 20.03 -15.84 22.29
C ALA A 478 20.89 -14.88 21.47
N LEU A 479 21.89 -14.27 22.12
CA LEU A 479 22.82 -13.34 21.49
C LEU A 479 24.20 -13.99 21.27
N LEU A 480 24.83 -13.71 20.13
CA LEU A 480 26.23 -14.04 19.85
C LEU A 480 27.18 -13.34 20.84
N ASN A 481 26.91 -12.07 21.12
CA ASN A 481 27.61 -11.29 22.13
C ASN A 481 26.64 -10.80 23.21
N PRO A 482 26.51 -11.48 24.37
CA PRO A 482 25.61 -11.08 25.45
C PRO A 482 25.95 -9.74 26.12
N GLN A 483 27.15 -9.24 25.93
CA GLN A 483 27.59 -7.92 26.41
C GLN A 483 27.00 -6.77 25.58
N ARG A 484 26.66 -7.04 24.31
CA ARG A 484 26.03 -6.11 23.41
C ARG A 484 24.54 -6.49 23.27
N LYS A 485 23.72 -5.90 24.12
CA LYS A 485 22.27 -6.19 24.15
C LYS A 485 21.50 -5.58 23.01
N ASP A 486 22.02 -4.51 22.43
CA ASP A 486 21.43 -3.80 21.30
C ASP A 486 21.84 -4.44 19.96
N ASP A 487 20.87 -4.58 19.07
CA ASP A 487 21.08 -4.95 17.68
C ASP A 487 20.26 -3.99 16.80
N PRO A 488 20.88 -3.22 15.90
CA PRO A 488 20.18 -2.20 15.11
C PRO A 488 19.23 -2.79 14.05
N GLY A 489 19.29 -4.08 13.79
CA GLY A 489 18.39 -4.75 12.84
C GLY A 489 19.01 -5.96 12.15
N PHE A 490 18.16 -6.65 11.39
CA PHE A 490 18.48 -7.83 10.58
C PHE A 490 19.15 -8.97 11.37
N PHE A 491 18.86 -9.07 12.68
CA PHE A 491 19.36 -10.14 13.55
C PHE A 491 20.89 -10.26 13.60
N GLY A 492 21.63 -9.15 13.46
CA GLY A 492 23.08 -9.14 13.34
C GLY A 492 23.85 -9.69 14.54
N ASN A 493 23.24 -9.67 15.74
CA ASN A 493 23.80 -10.21 16.99
C ASN A 493 23.08 -11.48 17.49
N VAL A 494 22.26 -12.15 16.68
CA VAL A 494 21.48 -13.31 17.09
C VAL A 494 22.26 -14.60 16.94
N ASP A 495 22.36 -15.39 18.02
CA ASP A 495 22.84 -16.78 17.99
C ASP A 495 21.68 -17.71 17.59
N TRP A 496 21.59 -18.00 16.31
CA TRP A 496 20.54 -18.85 15.76
C TRP A 496 20.58 -20.30 16.26
N ALA A 497 21.74 -20.82 16.64
CA ALA A 497 21.85 -22.19 17.14
C ALA A 497 21.17 -22.37 18.50
N SER A 498 21.11 -21.29 19.28
CA SER A 498 20.52 -21.27 20.64
C SER A 498 19.16 -20.53 20.69
N THR A 499 18.76 -19.85 19.62
CA THR A 499 17.50 -19.11 19.53
C THR A 499 16.35 -20.06 19.20
N ARG A 500 15.31 -20.07 20.08
CA ARG A 500 14.12 -20.92 19.92
C ARG A 500 12.97 -20.21 19.20
N ALA A 501 12.83 -18.89 19.38
CA ALA A 501 11.80 -18.07 18.74
C ALA A 501 12.31 -16.67 18.42
N TYR A 502 11.75 -16.06 17.39
CA TYR A 502 12.08 -14.73 16.91
C TYR A 502 10.84 -14.04 16.33
N ALA A 503 10.86 -12.71 16.26
CA ALA A 503 9.78 -11.91 15.66
C ALA A 503 10.28 -11.23 14.38
N LEU A 504 9.44 -11.18 13.37
CA LEU A 504 9.65 -10.42 12.14
C LEU A 504 8.29 -9.95 11.62
N GLY A 505 8.24 -8.73 11.08
CA GLY A 505 6.98 -8.03 10.84
C GLY A 505 6.43 -7.41 12.12
N LEU A 506 5.29 -6.77 12.02
CA LEU A 506 4.73 -5.97 13.11
C LEU A 506 4.05 -6.83 14.19
N ASN A 507 3.42 -7.96 13.78
CA ASN A 507 2.64 -8.81 14.68
C ASN A 507 3.10 -10.27 14.69
N GLY A 508 4.03 -10.66 13.79
CA GLY A 508 4.42 -12.05 13.58
C GLY A 508 5.49 -12.54 14.56
N LEU A 509 5.28 -13.74 15.12
CA LEU A 509 6.27 -14.47 15.91
C LEU A 509 6.44 -15.88 15.32
N TYR A 510 7.69 -16.32 15.22
CA TYR A 510 8.08 -17.56 14.57
C TYR A 510 8.90 -18.44 15.51
N VAL A 511 8.68 -19.74 15.46
CA VAL A 511 9.58 -20.73 16.06
C VAL A 511 10.73 -21.01 15.10
N ASN A 512 11.95 -21.02 15.60
CA ASN A 512 13.13 -21.46 14.84
C ASN A 512 13.11 -22.99 14.71
N LEU A 513 12.28 -23.50 13.80
CA LEU A 513 11.87 -24.91 13.71
C LEU A 513 12.84 -25.71 12.82
N LYS A 514 13.32 -26.83 13.29
CA LYS A 514 14.12 -27.77 12.48
C LYS A 514 13.29 -28.26 11.29
N GLY A 515 13.89 -28.20 10.11
CA GLY A 515 13.27 -28.60 8.85
C GLY A 515 12.51 -27.49 8.12
N ARG A 516 12.21 -26.37 8.79
CA ARG A 516 11.63 -25.16 8.18
C ARG A 516 12.69 -24.07 8.06
N GLU A 517 13.25 -23.59 9.19
CA GLU A 517 14.38 -22.67 9.20
C GLU A 517 15.71 -23.45 9.05
N VAL A 518 16.63 -22.91 8.22
CA VAL A 518 17.95 -23.54 8.04
C VAL A 518 18.74 -23.62 9.35
N PRO A 519 18.74 -22.57 10.21
CA PRO A 519 19.40 -22.67 11.51
C PRO A 519 18.66 -23.55 12.52
N GLY A 520 17.44 -23.96 12.28
CA GLY A 520 16.46 -24.64 13.14
C GLY A 520 16.98 -25.23 14.47
N ALA A 521 16.52 -24.68 15.58
CA ALA A 521 16.94 -25.09 16.92
C ALA A 521 15.88 -25.97 17.65
N VAL A 522 14.59 -25.79 17.34
CA VAL A 522 13.48 -26.46 18.01
C VAL A 522 13.04 -27.70 17.22
N ASP A 523 12.90 -28.83 17.90
CA ASP A 523 12.34 -30.03 17.29
C ASP A 523 10.81 -29.86 17.04
N PRO A 524 10.27 -30.40 15.94
CA PRO A 524 8.83 -30.29 15.65
C PRO A 524 7.90 -30.76 16.78
N GLY A 525 8.33 -31.78 17.54
CA GLY A 525 7.55 -32.30 18.67
C GLY A 525 7.47 -31.35 19.87
N ASP A 526 8.39 -30.39 19.98
CA ASP A 526 8.44 -29.41 21.09
C ASP A 526 7.75 -28.09 20.76
N ARG A 527 7.39 -27.88 19.47
CA ARG A 527 6.81 -26.63 18.97
C ARG A 527 5.59 -26.18 19.77
N ASP A 528 4.61 -27.07 19.94
CA ASP A 528 3.33 -26.70 20.54
C ASP A 528 3.44 -26.36 22.03
N ALA A 529 4.32 -27.05 22.76
CA ALA A 529 4.60 -26.74 24.16
C ALA A 529 5.29 -25.35 24.28
N LEU A 530 6.25 -25.05 23.40
CA LEU A 530 6.93 -23.76 23.36
C LEU A 530 5.96 -22.62 23.01
N LEU A 531 5.08 -22.81 22.04
CA LEU A 531 4.07 -21.81 21.67
C LEU A 531 3.08 -21.54 22.81
N ALA A 532 2.66 -22.57 23.53
CA ALA A 532 1.79 -22.42 24.70
C ALA A 532 2.48 -21.62 25.82
N GLU A 533 3.75 -21.91 26.11
CA GLU A 533 4.56 -21.19 27.10
C GLU A 533 4.75 -19.71 26.71
N ILE A 534 5.13 -19.43 25.47
CA ILE A 534 5.32 -18.06 24.97
C ILE A 534 3.99 -17.28 25.04
N ARG A 535 2.89 -17.89 24.57
CA ARG A 535 1.55 -17.29 24.60
C ARG A 535 1.14 -16.87 26.01
N GLU A 536 1.29 -17.77 26.98
CA GLU A 536 0.92 -17.50 28.37
C GLU A 536 1.72 -16.33 28.95
N ARG A 537 3.04 -16.30 28.74
CA ARG A 537 3.91 -15.23 29.23
C ARG A 537 3.66 -13.89 28.55
N LEU A 538 3.40 -13.88 27.23
CA LEU A 538 3.04 -12.67 26.51
C LEU A 538 1.76 -12.04 27.07
N LEU A 539 0.72 -12.85 27.32
CA LEU A 539 -0.54 -12.38 27.89
C LEU A 539 -0.41 -11.84 29.34
N GLN A 540 0.63 -12.25 30.07
CA GLN A 540 0.93 -11.76 31.43
C GLN A 540 1.78 -10.47 31.40
N THR A 541 2.24 -10.03 30.24
CA THR A 541 3.12 -8.86 30.12
C THR A 541 2.34 -7.57 30.36
N GLN A 542 2.76 -6.81 31.36
CA GLN A 542 2.20 -5.51 31.69
C GLN A 542 3.16 -4.40 31.25
N ASP A 543 2.61 -3.28 30.84
CA ASP A 543 3.37 -2.06 30.60
C ASP A 543 3.86 -1.48 31.94
N PRO A 544 5.18 -1.35 32.16
CA PRO A 544 5.73 -0.88 33.41
C PRO A 544 5.36 0.56 33.78
N ALA A 545 5.00 1.38 32.78
CA ALA A 545 4.61 2.77 33.00
C ALA A 545 3.16 2.90 33.48
N THR A 546 2.26 2.04 33.01
CA THR A 546 0.82 2.15 33.27
C THR A 546 0.27 1.03 34.17
N GLY A 547 0.96 -0.09 34.25
CA GLY A 547 0.47 -1.32 34.90
C GLY A 547 -0.64 -2.04 34.12
N ALA A 548 -1.01 -1.55 32.94
CA ALA A 548 -2.02 -2.17 32.08
C ALA A 548 -1.42 -3.33 31.26
N PRO A 549 -2.23 -4.31 30.83
CA PRO A 549 -1.78 -5.32 29.88
C PRO A 549 -1.26 -4.68 28.59
N ALA A 550 -0.06 -5.06 28.15
CA ALA A 550 0.52 -4.58 26.88
C ALA A 550 0.01 -5.38 25.67
N ILE A 551 -0.50 -6.59 25.90
CA ILE A 551 -0.98 -7.53 24.89
C ILE A 551 -2.37 -7.99 25.29
N THR A 552 -3.33 -7.87 24.38
CA THR A 552 -4.73 -8.25 24.61
C THR A 552 -4.97 -9.72 24.26
N LYS A 553 -4.40 -10.16 23.13
CA LYS A 553 -4.56 -11.53 22.61
C LYS A 553 -3.29 -12.01 21.94
N VAL A 554 -3.12 -13.31 21.90
CA VAL A 554 -2.08 -13.99 21.11
C VAL A 554 -2.75 -15.16 20.42
N TYR A 555 -2.80 -15.11 19.12
CA TYR A 555 -3.46 -16.13 18.29
C TYR A 555 -2.43 -17.15 17.80
N ARG A 556 -2.79 -18.42 17.83
CA ARG A 556 -2.08 -19.43 17.06
C ARG A 556 -2.61 -19.36 15.61
N ARG A 557 -1.73 -19.53 14.63
CA ARG A 557 -2.15 -19.51 13.21
C ARG A 557 -3.27 -20.52 12.93
N GLU A 558 -3.25 -21.70 13.56
CA GLU A 558 -4.23 -22.77 13.41
C GLU A 558 -5.62 -22.40 13.98
N GLU A 559 -5.70 -21.36 14.83
CA GLU A 559 -6.95 -20.85 15.40
C GLU A 559 -7.64 -19.82 14.50
N VAL A 560 -6.87 -19.12 13.64
CA VAL A 560 -7.35 -17.95 12.89
C VAL A 560 -7.22 -18.08 11.37
N TYR A 561 -6.42 -19.02 10.87
CA TYR A 561 -6.29 -19.28 9.44
C TYR A 561 -6.91 -20.62 9.09
N THR A 562 -7.81 -20.60 8.10
CA THR A 562 -8.58 -21.81 7.71
C THR A 562 -7.85 -22.68 6.69
N ALA A 563 -6.88 -22.10 5.95
CA ALA A 563 -6.06 -22.81 4.98
C ALA A 563 -4.61 -22.91 5.45
N ALA A 564 -3.96 -24.00 5.08
CA ALA A 564 -2.58 -24.31 5.45
C ALA A 564 -1.60 -24.24 4.26
N ASP A 565 -2.02 -23.60 3.15
CA ASP A 565 -1.27 -23.65 1.89
C ASP A 565 0.09 -22.93 1.95
N HIS A 566 0.31 -22.08 2.97
CA HIS A 566 1.51 -21.23 3.11
C HIS A 566 2.14 -21.35 4.51
N GLU A 567 2.09 -22.53 5.12
CA GLU A 567 2.60 -22.77 6.49
C GLU A 567 4.10 -22.51 6.65
N ASP A 568 4.89 -22.63 5.61
CA ASP A 568 6.33 -22.42 5.61
C ASP A 568 6.72 -20.93 5.84
N ILE A 569 5.89 -20.01 5.36
CA ILE A 569 6.10 -18.57 5.53
C ILE A 569 5.22 -17.95 6.61
N ALA A 570 4.12 -18.60 7.01
CA ALA A 570 3.19 -18.12 8.02
C ALA A 570 3.84 -17.95 9.40
N PRO A 571 3.47 -16.92 10.19
CA PRO A 571 3.86 -16.82 11.59
C PRO A 571 3.23 -17.98 12.40
N ASP A 572 3.90 -18.42 13.45
CA ASP A 572 3.38 -19.43 14.38
C ASP A 572 2.40 -18.82 15.38
N LEU A 573 2.68 -17.59 15.84
CA LEU A 573 1.80 -16.76 16.66
C LEU A 573 1.62 -15.38 16.02
N ILE A 574 0.42 -14.83 16.18
CA ILE A 574 0.09 -13.45 15.84
C ILE A 574 -0.22 -12.69 17.14
N VAL A 575 0.53 -11.62 17.39
CA VAL A 575 0.41 -10.85 18.63
C VAL A 575 -0.58 -9.70 18.43
N GLY A 576 -1.68 -9.74 19.17
CA GLY A 576 -2.67 -8.66 19.28
C GLY A 576 -2.31 -7.74 20.45
N TYR A 577 -1.63 -6.63 20.16
CA TYR A 577 -1.26 -5.63 21.16
C TYR A 577 -2.49 -4.89 21.69
N ALA A 578 -2.41 -4.40 22.92
CA ALA A 578 -3.46 -3.60 23.52
C ALA A 578 -3.62 -2.25 22.78
N LYS A 579 -4.83 -1.67 22.84
CA LYS A 579 -5.11 -0.36 22.24
C LYS A 579 -4.12 0.69 22.75
N GLY A 580 -3.46 1.39 21.82
CA GLY A 580 -2.40 2.36 22.10
C GLY A 580 -0.99 1.77 22.19
N THR A 581 -0.84 0.45 22.12
CA THR A 581 0.44 -0.26 22.05
C THR A 581 0.59 -0.94 20.70
N ARG A 582 1.80 -0.92 20.11
CA ARG A 582 2.12 -1.56 18.83
C ARG A 582 3.52 -2.17 18.87
N GLY A 583 3.76 -3.22 18.07
CA GLY A 583 5.12 -3.70 17.78
C GLY A 583 5.98 -2.61 17.16
N SER A 584 7.21 -2.45 17.61
CA SER A 584 8.10 -1.40 17.12
C SER A 584 8.66 -1.69 15.73
N ASP A 585 9.00 -0.64 14.98
CA ASP A 585 9.63 -0.76 13.66
C ASP A 585 10.99 -1.48 13.72
N GLU A 586 11.76 -1.24 14.78
CA GLU A 586 13.06 -1.90 14.99
C GLU A 586 12.87 -3.42 15.13
N SER A 587 11.93 -3.85 15.97
CA SER A 587 11.66 -5.28 16.18
C SER A 587 11.11 -5.94 14.93
N ALA A 588 10.29 -5.21 14.15
CA ALA A 588 9.75 -5.70 12.89
C ALA A 588 10.82 -6.06 11.86
N LEU A 589 11.98 -5.40 11.91
CA LEU A 589 13.15 -5.66 11.07
C LEU A 589 14.25 -6.48 11.77
N GLY A 590 13.91 -7.18 12.85
CA GLY A 590 14.84 -8.04 13.57
C GLY A 590 15.83 -7.31 14.49
N GLY A 591 15.53 -6.04 14.84
CA GLY A 591 16.29 -5.29 15.84
C GLY A 591 15.96 -5.72 17.26
N LEU A 592 16.90 -5.43 18.17
CA LEU A 592 16.78 -5.70 19.62
C LEU A 592 17.15 -4.45 20.42
N PRO A 593 16.25 -3.46 20.55
CA PRO A 593 16.46 -2.35 21.47
C PRO A 593 16.68 -2.82 22.92
N PRO A 594 17.36 -2.02 23.76
CA PRO A 594 17.66 -2.42 25.14
C PRO A 594 16.43 -2.73 26.00
N GLU A 595 15.40 -1.90 25.88
CA GLU A 595 14.16 -1.96 26.66
C GLU A 595 13.06 -2.74 25.91
N VAL A 596 12.06 -3.25 26.63
CA VAL A 596 10.96 -4.03 26.04
C VAL A 596 9.78 -3.14 25.64
N ILE A 597 9.40 -2.18 26.50
CA ILE A 597 8.28 -1.27 26.26
C ILE A 597 8.74 0.15 26.56
N VAL A 598 8.57 1.03 25.60
CA VAL A 598 8.95 2.45 25.72
C VAL A 598 7.84 3.38 25.23
N ASP A 599 7.94 4.66 25.57
CA ASP A 599 7.11 5.69 24.98
C ASP A 599 7.37 5.80 23.47
N ASN A 600 6.30 5.89 22.69
CA ASN A 600 6.46 6.25 21.28
C ASN A 600 6.72 7.75 21.17
N THR A 601 7.92 8.11 20.74
CA THR A 601 8.32 9.49 20.45
C THR A 601 8.58 9.72 18.97
N ASP A 602 8.31 8.72 18.13
CA ASP A 602 8.45 8.81 16.68
C ASP A 602 7.40 9.77 16.07
N PRO A 603 7.72 10.50 15.01
CA PRO A 603 6.72 11.26 14.25
C PRO A 603 5.56 10.42 13.71
N TRP A 604 5.74 9.12 13.52
CA TRP A 604 4.66 8.15 13.25
C TRP A 604 3.94 7.87 14.57
N ASN A 605 2.74 8.44 14.77
CA ASN A 605 2.11 8.56 16.09
C ASN A 605 0.69 8.00 16.18
N GLY A 606 0.08 7.64 15.07
CA GLY A 606 -1.15 6.88 14.98
C GLY A 606 -0.92 5.57 14.25
N ASP A 607 -1.66 4.51 14.59
CA ASP A 607 -1.50 3.20 13.95
C ASP A 607 -2.72 2.29 14.16
N HIS A 608 -2.71 1.16 13.45
CA HIS A 608 -3.76 0.14 13.47
C HIS A 608 -3.21 -1.28 13.71
N CYS A 609 -1.88 -1.50 13.73
CA CYS A 609 -1.26 -2.83 13.88
C CYS A 609 -1.31 -3.34 15.33
N MET A 610 -2.50 -3.35 15.91
CA MET A 610 -2.83 -3.78 17.27
C MET A 610 -3.66 -5.06 17.25
N ASP A 611 -4.42 -5.35 18.31
CA ASP A 611 -5.46 -6.39 18.23
C ASP A 611 -6.58 -5.95 17.25
N HIS A 612 -6.99 -6.83 16.37
CA HIS A 612 -7.96 -6.52 15.31
C HIS A 612 -9.33 -6.05 15.85
N GLU A 613 -9.70 -6.48 17.08
CA GLU A 613 -10.96 -6.03 17.71
C GLU A 613 -10.89 -4.58 18.20
N ALA A 614 -9.67 -4.03 18.38
CA ALA A 614 -9.48 -2.65 18.81
C ALA A 614 -9.60 -1.63 17.65
N VAL A 615 -9.49 -2.09 16.41
CA VAL A 615 -9.42 -1.25 15.20
C VAL A 615 -10.29 -1.81 14.07
N PRO A 616 -11.59 -2.07 14.28
CA PRO A 616 -12.48 -2.48 13.19
C PRO A 616 -12.57 -1.38 12.14
N GLY A 617 -12.67 -1.77 10.87
CA GLY A 617 -13.04 -0.86 9.80
C GLY A 617 -14.51 -0.46 9.84
N ILE A 618 -15.01 0.17 8.78
CA ILE A 618 -16.42 0.52 8.65
C ILE A 618 -17.07 -0.20 7.47
N LEU A 619 -18.35 -0.45 7.57
CA LEU A 619 -19.25 -0.77 6.47
C LEU A 619 -20.43 0.21 6.48
N LEU A 620 -20.58 0.98 5.41
CA LEU A 620 -21.69 1.88 5.23
C LEU A 620 -22.30 1.66 3.83
N THR A 621 -23.62 1.51 3.73
CA THR A 621 -24.32 1.25 2.47
C THR A 621 -25.58 2.09 2.34
N ASN A 622 -26.02 2.38 1.11
CA ASN A 622 -27.26 3.13 0.86
C ASN A 622 -28.53 2.28 0.98
N ARG A 623 -28.42 0.97 1.07
CA ARG A 623 -29.48 -0.01 1.30
C ARG A 623 -28.89 -1.30 1.89
N ALA A 624 -29.74 -2.15 2.44
CA ALA A 624 -29.29 -3.46 2.92
C ALA A 624 -28.67 -4.30 1.81
N LEU A 625 -27.57 -4.98 2.12
CA LEU A 625 -26.96 -5.97 1.25
C LEU A 625 -27.81 -7.23 1.18
N ARG A 626 -27.77 -7.96 0.06
CA ARG A 626 -28.45 -9.24 -0.10
C ARG A 626 -27.94 -10.33 0.85
N LYS A 627 -26.68 -10.24 1.26
CA LYS A 627 -26.07 -11.11 2.26
C LYS A 627 -25.37 -10.28 3.35
N PRO A 628 -25.38 -10.74 4.60
CA PRO A 628 -24.60 -10.10 5.67
C PRO A 628 -23.09 -10.07 5.33
N ALA A 629 -22.44 -8.97 5.69
CA ALA A 629 -21.01 -8.78 5.46
C ALA A 629 -20.31 -8.27 6.73
N PRO A 630 -20.19 -9.07 7.80
CA PRO A 630 -19.57 -8.64 9.04
C PRO A 630 -18.04 -8.52 8.99
N THR A 631 -17.39 -9.07 7.97
CA THR A 631 -15.94 -9.06 7.78
C THR A 631 -15.56 -8.75 6.33
N LEU A 632 -14.29 -8.39 6.11
CA LEU A 632 -13.74 -8.14 4.77
C LEU A 632 -13.91 -9.34 3.83
N GLN A 633 -13.69 -10.57 4.31
CA GLN A 633 -13.86 -11.77 3.49
C GLN A 633 -15.31 -11.94 3.05
N THR A 634 -16.26 -11.71 3.95
CA THR A 634 -17.69 -11.87 3.66
C THR A 634 -18.24 -10.75 2.79
N LEU A 635 -17.62 -9.55 2.81
CA LEU A 635 -18.03 -8.41 2.00
C LEU A 635 -17.84 -8.68 0.49
N ALA A 636 -16.73 -9.29 0.08
CA ALA A 636 -16.53 -9.69 -1.31
C ALA A 636 -17.64 -10.64 -1.79
N GLY A 637 -18.00 -11.63 -0.97
CA GLY A 637 -19.11 -12.55 -1.26
C GLY A 637 -20.47 -11.86 -1.29
N ALA A 638 -20.68 -10.83 -0.45
CA ALA A 638 -21.91 -10.03 -0.47
C ALA A 638 -22.02 -9.18 -1.75
N ILE A 639 -20.92 -8.64 -2.25
CA ILE A 639 -20.88 -7.92 -3.54
C ILE A 639 -21.20 -8.88 -4.70
N LEU A 640 -20.63 -10.09 -4.72
CA LEU A 640 -20.95 -11.10 -5.72
C LEU A 640 -22.45 -11.46 -5.69
N ALA A 641 -23.04 -11.54 -4.50
CA ALA A 641 -24.47 -11.86 -4.35
C ALA A 641 -25.39 -10.76 -4.94
N GLU A 642 -24.93 -9.51 -5.04
CA GLU A 642 -25.66 -8.43 -5.72
C GLU A 642 -25.88 -8.74 -7.22
N TYR A 643 -24.98 -9.50 -7.81
CA TYR A 643 -25.04 -9.97 -9.21
C TYR A 643 -25.59 -11.40 -9.34
N GLY A 644 -26.21 -11.97 -8.28
CA GLY A 644 -26.77 -13.32 -8.30
C GLY A 644 -25.74 -14.45 -8.24
N ILE A 645 -24.53 -14.16 -7.73
CA ILE A 645 -23.45 -15.15 -7.56
C ILE A 645 -23.36 -15.49 -6.07
N ASP A 646 -23.87 -16.68 -5.71
CA ASP A 646 -24.08 -17.06 -4.30
C ASP A 646 -22.85 -17.55 -3.54
N ALA A 647 -21.80 -17.93 -4.22
CA ALA A 647 -20.56 -18.38 -3.60
C ALA A 647 -19.34 -18.00 -4.44
N PHE A 648 -18.20 -17.75 -3.78
CA PHE A 648 -16.92 -17.76 -4.46
C PHE A 648 -16.73 -19.12 -5.12
N PRO A 649 -16.42 -19.18 -6.42
CA PRO A 649 -16.07 -20.45 -7.05
C PRO A 649 -14.85 -21.03 -6.32
N THR A 650 -14.91 -22.33 -6.04
CA THR A 650 -13.75 -23.08 -5.50
C THR A 650 -12.53 -22.81 -6.40
N PRO A 651 -11.34 -22.56 -5.84
CA PRO A 651 -10.13 -22.37 -6.65
C PRO A 651 -9.99 -23.53 -7.65
N ARG A 652 -9.73 -23.24 -8.92
CA ARG A 652 -9.33 -24.28 -9.86
C ARG A 652 -8.01 -24.84 -9.34
N LYS A 653 -7.95 -26.13 -9.10
CA LYS A 653 -6.69 -26.85 -8.91
C LYS A 653 -6.04 -26.90 -10.28
N ASP A 654 -5.10 -26.02 -10.53
CA ASP A 654 -4.20 -26.10 -11.67
C ASP A 654 -3.13 -27.16 -11.42
#